data_8b6a858b5975fc4c3352058c99c7ecc9
#
_entry.id   8b6a858b5975fc4c3352058c99c7ecc9
#
_cell.length_a   1.000
_cell.length_b   1.000
_cell.length_c   1.000
_cell.angle_alpha   90.00
_cell.angle_beta   90.00
_cell.angle_gamma   90.00
#
_symmetry.space_group_name_H-M   'P 1'
#
loop_
_entity.id
_entity.type
_entity.pdbx_description
1 polymer ?
#
loop_
_entity_poly.entity_id
_entity_poly.type
_entity_poly.pdbx_seq_one_letter_code
_entity_poly.pdbx_strand_id
1 'polypeptide(L)'
;MTLHTWRMAVPVGVNAAPSGKLEMLKSADFQGDAPPMAKIIYTHTDEAPMLATYSFLPIVEAFASTAGVEVETRDISLAGRIIAVFGDYLTEEQRISDALAELGELAKKPEANIIKLPNISASVPQLKAAIAELQGKGYALPDYPDNPSSDEETDIRSRYDKIKGSAVNPVLREGNSDRRAPLSVKNYARQNPHSMGAWSADSKTNVSHMTEDDFRSNEKSVVIPADDTIKIQIVREDGTVKVLKPAFPVLAGEVVDGTVLRAAALDEFLAAQVIRAKEEGVLFSAHLKATMMKVSDPIIFGHVVKAYFSELFDTYGKQIAAAGLSANNGLASILNGLGELPEDVREGIRAAIKKGLADGPALAMVDSDKGITNLHVPSDIIVDASMPAMIRSSGHMWGPDGKEADTLAVIPDSCYADVYQVVIDDCRAHGAFDPTTMGTVPNVGLMAQAAEEYGSHNKTFEVENAGTIQVVDSSGTVLIEHQVAPGDIWRACQTKDVPIRDWVKLAVTRARASKMPAVFWLDETRAHDAQLIAKVKEYLKDHDTDGLQIEIMSPEKATAFTLERIRKGEDTISVTGNVLRDYLTDLFPILELGTSAKMLSVVPLINGGGLFETGAGGSAPKHVQQLLQENHLRWDSLGEFLALAVSFEHLATTTGNARAQVLADTLDRATGTFLLDNKSPKRKVGELDNRGSHYYLAKYWAQELAKQNDDAELAAAFSAVAEALTSNEETIVAEMLGVQGSPVDLGGYYRPDAAKAEAVMRPSAKLNEVVATLN
;
A
#
# COMPACT_ATOMS: atom_id res chain seq x y z
N MET A 1 -41.33 -43.92 20.75
CA MET A 1 -42.48 -43.25 21.40
C MET A 1 -42.11 -41.80 21.64
N THR A 2 -42.86 -40.94 20.99
CA THR A 2 -43.20 -39.50 21.19
C THR A 2 -42.09 -38.46 21.14
N LEU A 3 -42.00 -37.84 19.96
CA LEU A 3 -41.48 -36.48 19.66
C LEU A 3 -42.24 -35.41 20.50
N HIS A 4 -41.49 -34.47 21.07
CA HIS A 4 -42.05 -33.17 21.45
C HIS A 4 -41.20 -32.06 20.79
N THR A 5 -41.79 -31.48 19.77
CA THR A 5 -41.37 -30.22 19.13
C THR A 5 -41.69 -29.03 20.05
N TRP A 6 -40.67 -28.21 20.35
CA TRP A 6 -40.89 -26.85 20.82
C TRP A 6 -40.45 -25.86 19.73
N ARG A 7 -41.47 -25.27 19.13
CA ARG A 7 -41.30 -24.02 18.38
C ARG A 7 -41.28 -22.88 19.36
N MET A 8 -40.18 -22.15 19.47
CA MET A 8 -40.19 -20.79 20.02
C MET A 8 -40.24 -19.79 18.87
N ALA A 9 -41.31 -19.02 18.82
CA ALA A 9 -41.45 -17.86 17.97
C ALA A 9 -40.65 -16.71 18.56
N VAL A 10 -39.76 -16.12 17.74
CA VAL A 10 -39.09 -14.85 18.06
C VAL A 10 -39.94 -13.73 17.45
N PRO A 11 -40.34 -12.71 18.19
CA PRO A 11 -41.07 -11.58 17.62
C PRO A 11 -40.09 -10.68 16.88
N VAL A 12 -40.35 -10.46 15.59
CA VAL A 12 -39.74 -9.42 14.79
C VAL A 12 -40.28 -8.08 15.26
N GLY A 13 -39.49 -7.34 16.02
CA GLY A 13 -39.71 -5.94 16.35
C GLY A 13 -38.80 -5.05 15.53
N VAL A 14 -39.27 -4.60 14.39
CA VAL A 14 -38.62 -3.54 13.62
C VAL A 14 -38.96 -2.22 14.30
N ASN A 15 -38.02 -1.65 15.06
CA ASN A 15 -38.09 -0.26 15.47
C ASN A 15 -37.28 0.56 14.47
N ALA A 16 -37.98 1.22 13.56
CA ALA A 16 -37.47 2.31 12.77
C ALA A 16 -37.07 3.47 13.69
N ALA A 17 -35.80 3.85 13.64
CA ALA A 17 -35.30 5.07 14.28
C ALA A 17 -35.91 6.29 13.57
N PRO A 18 -36.29 7.34 14.30
CA PRO A 18 -36.87 8.52 13.67
C PRO A 18 -35.83 9.31 12.88
N SER A 19 -36.19 9.70 11.67
CA SER A 19 -35.46 10.62 10.83
C SER A 19 -35.27 11.96 11.55
N GLY A 20 -34.09 12.18 12.12
CA GLY A 20 -33.65 13.49 12.59
C GLY A 20 -33.44 14.40 11.40
N LYS A 21 -34.27 15.39 11.28
CA LYS A 21 -34.11 16.53 10.33
C LYS A 21 -32.78 17.20 10.67
N LEU A 22 -31.81 17.12 9.72
CA LEU A 22 -30.64 18.00 9.72
C LEU A 22 -31.17 19.42 9.51
N GLU A 23 -31.02 20.28 10.53
CA GLU A 23 -31.20 21.72 10.33
C GLU A 23 -30.10 22.23 9.40
N MET A 24 -30.55 22.69 8.23
CA MET A 24 -29.68 23.34 7.25
C MET A 24 -29.06 24.60 7.86
N LEU A 25 -27.72 24.59 7.97
CA LEU A 25 -26.94 25.81 8.08
C LEU A 25 -27.25 26.66 6.85
N LYS A 26 -27.90 27.81 7.08
CA LYS A 26 -28.24 28.79 6.04
C LYS A 26 -26.95 29.21 5.33
N SER A 27 -26.93 28.94 4.02
CA SER A 27 -25.92 29.39 3.08
C SER A 27 -25.73 30.91 3.17
N ALA A 28 -24.48 31.35 3.31
CA ALA A 28 -24.11 32.70 2.93
C ALA A 28 -24.31 32.87 1.41
N ASP A 29 -24.88 34.01 1.02
CA ASP A 29 -25.15 34.37 -0.35
C ASP A 29 -23.90 34.29 -1.23
N PHE A 30 -23.78 33.24 -2.03
CA PHE A 30 -22.91 33.20 -3.20
C PHE A 30 -23.70 33.70 -4.41
N GLN A 31 -23.46 34.94 -4.81
CA GLN A 31 -23.88 35.45 -6.12
C GLN A 31 -22.88 34.99 -7.18
N GLY A 32 -23.35 34.16 -8.13
CA GLY A 32 -22.93 34.15 -9.51
C GLY A 32 -21.71 33.34 -9.88
N ASP A 33 -21.88 32.02 -9.99
CA ASP A 33 -21.40 31.18 -11.08
C ASP A 33 -22.19 29.87 -10.96
N ALA A 34 -22.51 29.22 -12.09
CA ALA A 34 -23.17 27.92 -12.06
C ALA A 34 -22.33 26.99 -11.17
N PRO A 35 -22.96 26.14 -10.31
CA PRO A 35 -22.18 25.23 -9.47
C PRO A 35 -21.21 24.47 -10.36
N PRO A 36 -19.93 24.33 -9.95
CA PRO A 36 -18.95 23.62 -10.76
C PRO A 36 -19.51 22.25 -11.11
N MET A 37 -19.46 21.88 -12.38
CA MET A 37 -19.96 20.58 -12.85
C MET A 37 -19.30 19.48 -12.02
N ALA A 38 -20.10 18.58 -11.47
CA ALA A 38 -19.60 17.45 -10.70
C ALA A 38 -18.72 16.58 -11.61
N LYS A 39 -17.45 16.42 -11.25
CA LYS A 39 -16.44 15.79 -12.10
C LYS A 39 -15.68 14.72 -11.37
N ILE A 40 -15.42 13.60 -12.05
CA ILE A 40 -14.49 12.54 -11.65
C ILE A 40 -13.30 12.59 -12.59
N ILE A 41 -12.09 12.63 -12.03
CA ILE A 41 -10.86 12.43 -12.80
C ILE A 41 -10.44 10.97 -12.66
N TYR A 42 -10.46 10.24 -13.76
CA TYR A 42 -10.05 8.84 -13.84
C TYR A 42 -8.62 8.77 -14.43
N THR A 43 -7.66 8.19 -13.71
CA THR A 43 -6.29 8.17 -14.20
C THR A 43 -6.10 7.07 -15.25
N HIS A 44 -5.51 7.41 -16.39
CA HIS A 44 -4.97 6.44 -17.34
C HIS A 44 -3.56 6.06 -16.88
N THR A 45 -3.29 4.76 -16.76
CA THR A 45 -2.06 4.25 -16.15
C THR A 45 -1.33 3.26 -17.04
N ASP A 46 -0.79 2.18 -16.46
CA ASP A 46 0.06 1.21 -17.12
C ASP A 46 -0.54 -0.20 -17.05
N GLU A 47 -0.10 -1.09 -17.93
CA GLU A 47 -0.27 -2.55 -17.83
C GLU A 47 -1.74 -3.01 -17.71
N ALA A 48 -2.01 -4.00 -16.87
CA ALA A 48 -3.35 -4.58 -16.72
C ALA A 48 -4.41 -3.57 -16.23
N PRO A 49 -4.16 -2.66 -15.28
CA PRO A 49 -5.12 -1.61 -14.91
C PRO A 49 -5.49 -0.72 -16.09
N MET A 50 -4.51 -0.30 -16.90
CA MET A 50 -4.77 0.48 -18.11
C MET A 50 -5.66 -0.29 -19.10
N LEU A 51 -5.39 -1.56 -19.32
CA LEU A 51 -6.18 -2.39 -20.22
C LEU A 51 -7.62 -2.57 -19.70
N ALA A 52 -7.78 -2.81 -18.40
CA ALA A 52 -9.10 -2.89 -17.77
C ALA A 52 -9.92 -1.59 -17.97
N THR A 53 -9.27 -0.43 -17.98
CA THR A 53 -9.92 0.87 -18.21
C THR A 53 -10.61 0.92 -19.57
N TYR A 54 -10.06 0.38 -20.64
CA TYR A 54 -10.72 0.31 -21.95
C TYR A 54 -12.08 -0.40 -21.92
N SER A 55 -12.23 -1.40 -21.05
CA SER A 55 -13.50 -2.12 -20.89
C SER A 55 -14.45 -1.41 -19.89
N PHE A 56 -13.93 -0.84 -18.81
CA PHE A 56 -14.74 -0.33 -17.71
C PHE A 56 -15.16 1.13 -17.86
N LEU A 57 -14.27 1.99 -18.33
CA LEU A 57 -14.51 3.43 -18.41
C LEU A 57 -15.76 3.81 -19.22
N PRO A 58 -16.06 3.21 -20.38
CA PRO A 58 -17.30 3.52 -21.11
C PRO A 58 -18.58 3.19 -20.31
N ILE A 59 -18.54 2.19 -19.44
CA ILE A 59 -19.65 1.86 -18.53
C ILE A 59 -19.76 2.97 -17.46
N VAL A 60 -18.62 3.37 -16.88
CA VAL A 60 -18.56 4.42 -15.86
C VAL A 60 -19.11 5.75 -16.42
N GLU A 61 -18.65 6.15 -17.60
CA GLU A 61 -19.11 7.38 -18.29
C GLU A 61 -20.61 7.37 -18.53
N ALA A 62 -21.14 6.27 -19.06
CA ALA A 62 -22.56 6.13 -19.36
C ALA A 62 -23.43 6.19 -18.09
N PHE A 63 -23.01 5.53 -17.01
CA PHE A 63 -23.75 5.55 -15.75
C PHE A 63 -23.62 6.90 -15.04
N ALA A 64 -22.42 7.48 -14.98
CA ALA A 64 -22.15 8.78 -14.36
C ALA A 64 -22.94 9.93 -15.04
N SER A 65 -23.07 9.90 -16.37
CA SER A 65 -23.80 10.91 -17.14
C SER A 65 -25.26 11.04 -16.70
N THR A 66 -25.90 9.95 -16.26
CA THR A 66 -27.29 9.95 -15.77
C THR A 66 -27.48 10.76 -14.49
N ALA A 67 -26.39 10.98 -13.74
CA ALA A 67 -26.37 11.84 -12.55
C ALA A 67 -25.79 13.25 -12.85
N GLY A 68 -25.52 13.59 -14.10
CA GLY A 68 -24.87 14.85 -14.48
C GLY A 68 -23.41 14.94 -14.01
N VAL A 69 -22.73 13.79 -13.87
CA VAL A 69 -21.32 13.70 -13.50
C VAL A 69 -20.49 13.49 -14.76
N GLU A 70 -19.55 14.40 -15.00
CA GLU A 70 -18.54 14.26 -16.06
C GLU A 70 -17.38 13.39 -15.59
N VAL A 71 -16.87 12.53 -16.48
CA VAL A 71 -15.67 11.72 -16.23
C VAL A 71 -14.60 12.14 -17.23
N GLU A 72 -13.47 12.61 -16.69
CA GLU A 72 -12.30 12.96 -17.50
C GLU A 72 -11.13 12.04 -17.20
N THR A 73 -10.27 11.83 -18.20
CA THR A 73 -9.04 11.05 -18.01
C THR A 73 -7.81 11.94 -17.90
N ARG A 74 -6.80 11.48 -17.12
CA ARG A 74 -5.45 12.07 -17.07
C ARG A 74 -4.41 10.96 -17.17
N ASP A 75 -3.49 11.09 -18.13
CA ASP A 75 -2.47 10.08 -18.42
C ASP A 75 -1.25 10.22 -17.51
N ILE A 76 -1.17 9.36 -16.49
CA ILE A 76 -0.02 9.25 -15.57
C ILE A 76 0.80 7.98 -15.82
N SER A 77 0.62 7.31 -16.97
CA SER A 77 1.41 6.16 -17.39
C SER A 77 2.89 6.50 -17.48
N LEU A 78 3.76 5.50 -17.43
CA LEU A 78 5.19 5.69 -17.62
C LEU A 78 5.49 6.36 -18.98
N ALA A 79 4.85 5.91 -20.05
CA ALA A 79 4.98 6.50 -21.36
C ALA A 79 4.49 7.95 -21.41
N GLY A 80 3.32 8.24 -20.81
CA GLY A 80 2.78 9.61 -20.72
C GLY A 80 3.74 10.55 -20.01
N ARG A 81 4.28 10.14 -18.86
CA ARG A 81 5.25 10.94 -18.09
C ARG A 81 6.55 11.18 -18.84
N ILE A 82 7.05 10.19 -19.59
CA ILE A 82 8.24 10.36 -20.46
C ILE A 82 7.95 11.41 -21.53
N ILE A 83 6.86 11.28 -22.26
CA ILE A 83 6.49 12.19 -23.36
C ILE A 83 6.32 13.62 -22.84
N ALA A 84 5.61 13.80 -21.72
CA ALA A 84 5.39 15.12 -21.12
C ALA A 84 6.69 15.82 -20.72
N VAL A 85 7.61 15.10 -20.06
CA VAL A 85 8.89 15.67 -19.58
C VAL A 85 9.85 16.04 -20.72
N PHE A 86 9.78 15.34 -21.86
CA PHE A 86 10.65 15.56 -23.03
C PHE A 86 9.93 16.23 -24.21
N GLY A 87 8.87 16.99 -23.95
CA GLY A 87 8.09 17.68 -24.98
C GLY A 87 8.90 18.62 -25.89
N ASP A 88 10.02 19.16 -25.42
CA ASP A 88 10.96 20.00 -26.20
C ASP A 88 11.71 19.23 -27.27
N TYR A 89 11.84 17.90 -27.18
CA TYR A 89 12.43 17.03 -28.21
C TYR A 89 11.39 16.57 -29.26
N LEU A 90 10.10 16.83 -29.04
CA LEU A 90 9.01 16.26 -29.82
C LEU A 90 8.34 17.28 -30.74
N THR A 91 7.71 16.77 -31.82
CA THR A 91 6.86 17.59 -32.67
C THR A 91 5.64 18.11 -31.94
N GLU A 92 4.98 19.15 -32.44
CA GLU A 92 3.81 19.75 -31.80
C GLU A 92 2.68 18.73 -31.63
N GLU A 93 2.48 17.84 -32.60
CA GLU A 93 1.46 16.79 -32.58
C GLU A 93 1.76 15.66 -31.59
N GLN A 94 3.04 15.48 -31.23
CA GLN A 94 3.47 14.46 -30.28
C GLN A 94 3.46 14.96 -28.83
N ARG A 95 3.40 16.27 -28.61
CA ARG A 95 3.42 16.86 -27.27
C ARG A 95 2.12 16.60 -26.53
N ILE A 96 2.24 16.27 -25.27
CA ILE A 96 1.12 16.18 -24.35
C ILE A 96 1.38 17.04 -23.12
N SER A 97 0.32 17.44 -22.41
CA SER A 97 0.45 18.15 -21.13
C SER A 97 1.04 17.24 -20.05
N ASP A 98 1.64 17.85 -19.03
CA ASP A 98 2.08 17.12 -17.82
C ASP A 98 0.88 16.85 -16.89
N ALA A 99 0.16 15.76 -17.18
CA ALA A 99 -1.01 15.35 -16.42
C ALA A 99 -0.69 15.12 -14.93
N LEU A 100 0.51 14.68 -14.58
CA LEU A 100 0.91 14.49 -13.19
C LEU A 100 1.06 15.83 -12.47
N ALA A 101 1.66 16.82 -13.11
CA ALA A 101 1.75 18.17 -12.55
C ALA A 101 0.35 18.82 -12.41
N GLU A 102 -0.52 18.68 -13.40
CA GLU A 102 -1.91 19.15 -13.35
C GLU A 102 -2.67 18.53 -12.18
N LEU A 103 -2.56 17.21 -11.99
CA LEU A 103 -3.19 16.50 -10.89
C LEU A 103 -2.61 16.90 -9.53
N GLY A 104 -1.29 17.18 -9.46
CA GLY A 104 -0.65 17.69 -8.24
C GLY A 104 -1.20 19.05 -7.82
N GLU A 105 -1.50 19.94 -8.77
CA GLU A 105 -2.15 21.22 -8.46
C GLU A 105 -3.64 21.04 -8.14
N LEU A 106 -4.32 20.10 -8.80
CA LEU A 106 -5.72 19.78 -8.49
C LEU A 106 -5.85 19.16 -7.09
N ALA A 107 -4.93 18.30 -6.67
CA ALA A 107 -4.95 17.67 -5.34
C ALA A 107 -4.90 18.69 -4.18
N LYS A 108 -4.48 19.91 -4.45
CA LYS A 108 -4.48 21.03 -3.49
C LYS A 108 -5.80 21.82 -3.47
N LYS A 109 -6.79 21.40 -4.23
CA LYS A 109 -8.05 22.14 -4.40
C LYS A 109 -9.25 21.34 -3.86
N PRO A 110 -10.31 22.03 -3.37
CA PRO A 110 -11.47 21.36 -2.80
C PRO A 110 -12.30 20.59 -3.84
N GLU A 111 -12.24 20.95 -5.12
CA GLU A 111 -12.95 20.28 -6.19
C GLU A 111 -12.29 18.99 -6.68
N ALA A 112 -11.12 18.62 -6.14
CA ALA A 112 -10.44 17.40 -6.52
C ALA A 112 -11.30 16.16 -6.20
N ASN A 113 -11.46 15.30 -7.21
CA ASN A 113 -12.09 13.99 -7.08
C ASN A 113 -11.37 13.04 -8.04
N ILE A 114 -10.34 12.37 -7.55
CA ILE A 114 -9.36 11.66 -8.37
C ILE A 114 -9.41 10.17 -8.03
N ILE A 115 -9.73 9.33 -9.02
CA ILE A 115 -9.56 7.87 -8.93
C ILE A 115 -8.19 7.52 -9.51
N LYS A 116 -7.28 7.08 -8.63
CA LYS A 116 -5.91 6.74 -8.99
C LYS A 116 -5.74 5.23 -9.08
N LEU A 117 -5.52 4.75 -10.30
CA LEU A 117 -5.18 3.34 -10.56
C LEU A 117 -3.69 3.05 -10.31
N PRO A 118 -3.31 1.76 -10.13
CA PRO A 118 -1.92 1.36 -10.04
C PRO A 118 -1.14 1.78 -11.29
N ASN A 119 0.08 2.26 -11.07
CA ASN A 119 1.00 2.69 -12.13
C ASN A 119 2.39 2.08 -11.92
N ILE A 120 3.22 2.03 -12.97
CA ILE A 120 4.59 1.54 -12.87
C ILE A 120 5.43 2.47 -12.01
N SER A 121 6.06 1.88 -10.98
CA SER A 121 7.18 2.48 -10.25
C SER A 121 8.47 2.08 -10.96
N ALA A 122 8.88 2.86 -11.96
CA ALA A 122 9.83 2.46 -12.97
C ALA A 122 11.24 2.19 -12.42
N SER A 123 11.75 0.99 -12.65
CA SER A 123 13.19 0.68 -12.58
C SER A 123 13.93 1.23 -13.82
N VAL A 124 15.26 1.33 -13.75
CA VAL A 124 16.05 1.77 -14.91
C VAL A 124 15.85 0.88 -16.15
N PRO A 125 15.83 -0.47 -16.03
CA PRO A 125 15.51 -1.32 -17.18
C PRO A 125 14.13 -1.07 -17.78
N GLN A 126 13.09 -0.90 -16.94
CA GLN A 126 11.74 -0.57 -17.43
C GLN A 126 11.70 0.80 -18.11
N LEU A 127 12.37 1.80 -17.54
CA LEU A 127 12.48 3.12 -18.14
C LEU A 127 13.13 3.06 -19.55
N LYS A 128 14.26 2.35 -19.67
CA LYS A 128 14.93 2.16 -20.96
C LYS A 128 14.07 1.41 -21.98
N ALA A 129 13.34 0.40 -21.53
CA ALA A 129 12.44 -0.35 -22.42
C ALA A 129 11.28 0.54 -22.92
N ALA A 130 10.72 1.39 -22.06
CA ALA A 130 9.69 2.35 -22.45
C ALA A 130 10.22 3.41 -23.44
N ILE A 131 11.43 3.92 -23.21
CA ILE A 131 12.09 4.84 -24.14
C ILE A 131 12.26 4.18 -25.51
N ALA A 132 12.82 2.97 -25.55
CA ALA A 132 13.05 2.23 -26.80
C ALA A 132 11.74 1.95 -27.56
N GLU A 133 10.67 1.60 -26.86
CA GLU A 133 9.34 1.42 -27.48
C GLU A 133 8.82 2.72 -28.10
N LEU A 134 8.93 3.84 -27.39
CA LEU A 134 8.51 5.15 -27.88
C LEU A 134 9.35 5.62 -29.06
N GLN A 135 10.67 5.44 -29.02
CA GLN A 135 11.56 5.73 -30.16
C GLN A 135 11.18 4.88 -31.37
N GLY A 136 10.88 3.58 -31.18
CA GLY A 136 10.37 2.70 -32.24
C GLY A 136 9.05 3.16 -32.86
N LYS A 137 8.27 3.98 -32.13
CA LYS A 137 7.04 4.64 -32.61
C LYS A 137 7.26 6.03 -33.20
N GLY A 138 8.51 6.45 -33.34
CA GLY A 138 8.88 7.73 -34.00
C GLY A 138 8.94 8.93 -33.03
N TYR A 139 8.94 8.73 -31.72
CA TYR A 139 9.21 9.80 -30.75
C TYR A 139 10.73 10.07 -30.70
N ALA A 140 11.16 11.29 -30.94
CA ALA A 140 12.57 11.67 -30.96
C ALA A 140 13.13 11.88 -29.53
N LEU A 141 12.99 10.89 -28.68
CA LEU A 141 13.43 10.93 -27.28
C LEU A 141 14.93 10.64 -27.17
N PRO A 142 15.68 11.31 -26.26
CA PRO A 142 17.07 10.97 -25.98
C PRO A 142 17.17 9.64 -25.23
N ASP A 143 18.30 8.95 -25.39
CA ASP A 143 18.59 7.75 -24.60
C ASP A 143 18.81 8.12 -23.12
N TYR A 144 18.56 7.15 -22.22
CA TYR A 144 18.91 7.29 -20.81
C TYR A 144 20.42 7.14 -20.60
N PRO A 145 21.14 8.22 -20.18
CA PRO A 145 22.58 8.14 -20.00
C PRO A 145 22.93 7.47 -18.66
N ASP A 146 23.57 6.30 -18.73
CA ASP A 146 24.02 5.58 -17.50
C ASP A 146 25.14 6.33 -16.79
N ASN A 147 26.06 6.91 -17.56
CA ASN A 147 27.21 7.66 -17.06
C ASN A 147 27.31 8.98 -17.83
N PRO A 148 26.58 10.03 -17.41
CA PRO A 148 26.56 11.29 -18.13
C PRO A 148 27.97 11.89 -18.20
N SER A 149 28.36 12.33 -19.43
CA SER A 149 29.68 12.86 -19.74
C SER A 149 29.65 14.35 -20.17
N SER A 150 28.46 14.92 -20.29
CA SER A 150 28.22 16.32 -20.65
C SER A 150 27.12 16.95 -19.79
N ASP A 151 27.02 18.28 -19.82
CA ASP A 151 25.94 19.01 -19.14
C ASP A 151 24.56 18.61 -19.69
N GLU A 152 24.47 18.40 -21.02
CA GLU A 152 23.24 17.94 -21.67
C GLU A 152 22.84 16.55 -21.22
N GLU A 153 23.75 15.57 -21.18
CA GLU A 153 23.47 14.23 -20.64
C GLU A 153 23.12 14.26 -19.15
N THR A 154 23.71 15.18 -18.39
CA THR A 154 23.38 15.38 -16.99
C THR A 154 21.96 15.91 -16.81
N ASP A 155 21.51 16.86 -17.65
CA ASP A 155 20.14 17.35 -17.66
C ASP A 155 19.16 16.24 -18.05
N ILE A 156 19.43 15.52 -19.16
CA ILE A 156 18.62 14.37 -19.60
C ILE A 156 18.49 13.35 -18.47
N ARG A 157 19.58 12.98 -17.81
CA ARG A 157 19.59 12.07 -16.67
C ARG A 157 18.72 12.58 -15.53
N SER A 158 18.86 13.84 -15.17
CA SER A 158 18.08 14.47 -14.10
C SER A 158 16.58 14.47 -14.41
N ARG A 159 16.19 14.69 -15.66
CA ARG A 159 14.79 14.64 -16.11
C ARG A 159 14.21 13.22 -16.01
N TYR A 160 14.93 12.21 -16.48
CA TYR A 160 14.51 10.80 -16.33
C TYR A 160 14.47 10.34 -14.87
N ASP A 161 15.40 10.81 -14.05
CA ASP A 161 15.43 10.43 -12.63
C ASP A 161 14.21 10.95 -11.83
N LYS A 162 13.52 12.00 -12.29
CA LYS A 162 12.24 12.47 -11.75
C LYS A 162 11.07 11.52 -12.06
N ILE A 163 11.18 10.74 -13.14
CA ILE A 163 10.15 9.77 -13.58
C ILE A 163 10.35 8.41 -12.92
N LYS A 164 11.59 8.10 -12.56
CA LYS A 164 12.02 6.83 -12.00
C LYS A 164 11.44 6.60 -10.58
N GLY A 165 11.15 5.34 -10.26
CA GLY A 165 10.65 4.97 -8.94
C GLY A 165 9.22 5.42 -8.68
N SER A 166 8.88 5.66 -7.42
CA SER A 166 7.53 6.10 -7.00
C SER A 166 7.35 7.60 -7.23
N ALA A 167 7.25 8.03 -8.47
CA ALA A 167 7.13 9.44 -8.83
C ALA A 167 5.72 10.03 -8.63
N VAL A 168 4.67 9.21 -8.71
CA VAL A 168 3.26 9.64 -8.72
C VAL A 168 2.73 9.90 -7.31
N ASN A 169 2.90 8.95 -6.39
CA ASN A 169 2.32 9.02 -5.05
C ASN A 169 2.71 10.27 -4.26
N PRO A 170 3.99 10.71 -4.24
CA PRO A 170 4.37 11.92 -3.50
C PRO A 170 3.70 13.20 -4.01
N VAL A 171 3.32 13.24 -5.28
CA VAL A 171 2.65 14.39 -5.90
C VAL A 171 1.16 14.44 -5.54
N LEU A 172 0.49 13.30 -5.48
CA LEU A 172 -0.96 13.23 -5.33
C LEU A 172 -1.40 13.13 -3.85
N ARG A 173 -0.55 12.64 -2.94
CA ARG A 173 -0.92 12.39 -1.54
C ARG A 173 -0.86 13.66 -0.68
N GLU A 174 -1.72 14.62 -1.01
CA GLU A 174 -1.94 15.86 -0.24
C GLU A 174 -3.02 15.68 0.86
N GLY A 175 -3.12 14.47 1.41
CA GLY A 175 -4.04 14.11 2.48
C GLY A 175 -3.56 12.90 3.27
N ASN A 176 -4.16 12.68 4.44
CA ASN A 176 -3.94 11.50 5.27
C ASN A 176 -4.82 10.34 4.82
N SER A 177 -4.45 9.10 5.14
CA SER A 177 -5.20 7.95 4.67
C SER A 177 -6.37 7.58 5.58
N ASP A 178 -7.48 7.15 4.97
CA ASP A 178 -8.61 6.47 5.60
C ASP A 178 -8.75 5.10 4.92
N ARG A 179 -8.29 4.05 5.59
CA ARG A 179 -8.39 2.67 5.10
C ARG A 179 -9.41 1.88 5.89
N ARG A 180 -10.36 1.27 5.19
CA ARG A 180 -11.46 0.53 5.80
C ARG A 180 -11.98 -0.58 4.90
N ALA A 181 -12.57 -1.62 5.50
CA ALA A 181 -13.29 -2.63 4.75
C ALA A 181 -14.68 -2.08 4.37
N PRO A 182 -15.06 -2.10 3.08
CA PRO A 182 -16.43 -1.77 2.67
C PRO A 182 -17.42 -2.79 3.24
N LEU A 183 -18.67 -2.36 3.44
CA LEU A 183 -19.71 -3.24 3.99
C LEU A 183 -19.99 -4.45 3.09
N SER A 184 -19.99 -4.26 1.78
CA SER A 184 -20.12 -5.33 0.78
C SER A 184 -19.05 -6.41 0.93
N VAL A 185 -17.77 -6.01 1.11
CA VAL A 185 -16.65 -6.92 1.32
C VAL A 185 -16.72 -7.62 2.67
N LYS A 186 -17.07 -6.88 3.75
CA LYS A 186 -17.25 -7.45 5.09
C LYS A 186 -18.34 -8.52 5.12
N ASN A 187 -19.47 -8.24 4.50
CA ASN A 187 -20.60 -9.18 4.41
C ASN A 187 -20.24 -10.42 3.59
N TYR A 188 -19.49 -10.24 2.50
CA TYR A 188 -18.97 -11.37 1.74
C TYR A 188 -18.03 -12.24 2.57
N ALA A 189 -17.08 -11.65 3.29
CA ALA A 189 -16.12 -12.37 4.11
C ALA A 189 -16.81 -13.16 5.25
N ARG A 190 -17.86 -12.61 5.85
CA ARG A 190 -18.66 -13.32 6.86
C ARG A 190 -19.39 -14.54 6.31
N GLN A 191 -19.87 -14.48 5.08
CA GLN A 191 -20.59 -15.59 4.42
C GLN A 191 -19.64 -16.58 3.75
N ASN A 192 -18.43 -16.16 3.41
CA ASN A 192 -17.40 -16.94 2.77
C ASN A 192 -16.07 -16.80 3.51
N PRO A 193 -15.99 -17.27 4.77
CA PRO A 193 -14.82 -17.05 5.60
C PRO A 193 -13.60 -17.76 5.00
N HIS A 194 -12.47 -17.08 5.02
CA HIS A 194 -11.22 -17.70 4.66
C HIS A 194 -10.73 -18.65 5.76
N SER A 195 -9.84 -19.54 5.43
CA SER A 195 -9.24 -20.49 6.35
C SER A 195 -8.28 -19.76 7.31
N MET A 196 -8.43 -20.03 8.61
CA MET A 196 -7.49 -19.69 9.66
C MET A 196 -6.92 -20.97 10.26
N GLY A 197 -5.60 -21.02 10.51
CA GLY A 197 -4.97 -22.15 11.17
C GLY A 197 -5.36 -22.22 12.65
N ALA A 198 -5.47 -23.45 13.18
CA ALA A 198 -5.78 -23.67 14.60
C ALA A 198 -4.55 -23.35 15.46
N TRP A 199 -4.67 -22.41 16.39
CA TRP A 199 -3.61 -22.06 17.31
C TRP A 199 -3.53 -23.03 18.49
N SER A 200 -2.29 -23.39 18.87
CA SER A 200 -2.01 -24.20 20.08
C SER A 200 -1.56 -23.30 21.23
N ALA A 201 -2.02 -23.60 22.44
CA ALA A 201 -1.53 -22.97 23.65
C ALA A 201 -0.03 -23.28 23.90
N ASP A 202 0.48 -24.37 23.34
CA ASP A 202 1.87 -24.82 23.48
C ASP A 202 2.79 -24.29 22.35
N SER A 203 2.28 -23.44 21.43
CA SER A 203 3.09 -22.85 20.35
C SER A 203 4.28 -22.09 20.93
N LYS A 204 5.46 -22.36 20.37
CA LYS A 204 6.72 -21.69 20.71
C LYS A 204 6.99 -20.48 19.83
N THR A 205 6.12 -20.20 18.87
CA THR A 205 6.28 -19.05 17.97
C THR A 205 6.29 -17.77 18.77
N ASN A 206 7.31 -16.95 18.52
CA ASN A 206 7.45 -15.66 19.20
C ASN A 206 8.26 -14.67 18.33
N VAL A 207 8.16 -13.38 18.73
CA VAL A 207 8.94 -12.30 18.14
C VAL A 207 10.18 -12.03 18.99
N SER A 208 11.29 -11.67 18.35
CA SER A 208 12.48 -11.19 19.00
C SER A 208 12.96 -9.89 18.38
N HIS A 209 13.30 -8.92 19.22
CA HIS A 209 13.84 -7.61 18.85
C HIS A 209 14.94 -7.18 19.81
N MET A 210 15.69 -6.16 19.45
CA MET A 210 16.67 -5.51 20.33
C MET A 210 15.92 -4.75 21.44
N THR A 211 16.54 -4.59 22.60
CA THR A 211 15.98 -3.86 23.75
C THR A 211 16.69 -2.53 24.01
N GLU A 212 17.85 -2.35 23.40
CA GLU A 212 18.69 -1.15 23.46
C GLU A 212 19.52 -1.05 22.18
N ASP A 213 20.09 0.12 21.92
CA ASP A 213 20.95 0.38 20.76
C ASP A 213 20.30 0.19 19.36
N ASP A 214 18.97 0.07 19.32
CA ASP A 214 18.16 0.09 18.12
C ASP A 214 17.67 1.52 17.77
N PHE A 215 16.91 1.64 16.68
CA PHE A 215 16.42 2.93 16.27
C PHE A 215 15.46 3.57 17.28
N ARG A 216 14.59 2.76 17.93
CA ARG A 216 13.65 3.26 18.92
C ARG A 216 14.36 3.83 20.15
N SER A 217 15.30 3.09 20.70
CA SER A 217 15.98 3.46 21.96
C SER A 217 16.92 4.66 21.81
N ASN A 218 17.49 4.87 20.63
CA ASN A 218 18.41 5.97 20.34
C ASN A 218 17.75 7.19 19.70
N GLU A 219 16.42 7.18 19.49
CA GLU A 219 15.71 8.26 18.81
C GLU A 219 15.72 9.56 19.63
N LYS A 220 16.05 10.66 18.97
CA LYS A 220 15.91 12.03 19.48
C LYS A 220 15.00 12.82 18.55
N SER A 221 14.16 13.67 19.09
CA SER A 221 13.18 14.45 18.36
C SER A 221 13.13 15.89 18.83
N VAL A 222 12.95 16.81 17.88
CA VAL A 222 12.79 18.24 18.14
C VAL A 222 11.65 18.80 17.31
N VAL A 223 10.97 19.82 17.85
CA VAL A 223 10.02 20.64 17.10
C VAL A 223 10.70 21.92 16.66
N ILE A 224 10.66 22.21 15.37
CA ILE A 224 11.27 23.40 14.76
C ILE A 224 10.47 24.66 15.19
N PRO A 225 11.11 25.65 15.82
CA PRO A 225 10.38 26.80 16.36
C PRO A 225 9.97 27.84 15.31
N ALA A 226 10.68 27.94 14.19
CA ALA A 226 10.45 28.87 13.09
C ALA A 226 10.96 28.28 11.78
N ASP A 227 10.47 28.79 10.64
CA ASP A 227 10.98 28.38 9.32
C ASP A 227 12.49 28.57 9.25
N ASP A 228 13.20 27.53 8.81
CA ASP A 228 14.66 27.49 8.77
C ASP A 228 15.15 26.52 7.69
N THR A 229 16.47 26.35 7.62
CA THR A 229 17.12 25.25 6.88
C THR A 229 18.01 24.45 7.84
N ILE A 230 17.99 23.14 7.70
CA ILE A 230 18.87 22.25 8.45
C ILE A 230 19.74 21.45 7.50
N LYS A 231 20.93 21.05 7.98
CA LYS A 231 21.83 20.12 7.28
C LYS A 231 22.21 18.97 8.18
N ILE A 232 22.63 17.87 7.60
CA ILE A 232 23.15 16.70 8.32
C ILE A 232 24.64 16.60 8.02
N GLN A 233 25.48 16.54 9.05
CA GLN A 233 26.92 16.46 8.94
C GLN A 233 27.49 15.42 9.91
N ILE A 234 28.67 14.90 9.60
CA ILE A 234 29.49 14.13 10.57
C ILE A 234 30.73 14.92 10.91
N VAL A 235 31.00 15.08 12.20
CA VAL A 235 32.23 15.61 12.76
C VAL A 235 33.07 14.41 13.17
N ARG A 236 34.21 14.19 12.50
CA ARG A 236 35.12 13.08 12.79
C ARG A 236 35.97 13.36 14.02
N GLU A 237 36.63 12.35 14.55
CA GLU A 237 37.52 12.46 15.71
C GLU A 237 38.68 13.45 15.51
N ASP A 238 39.16 13.60 14.28
CA ASP A 238 40.19 14.59 13.91
C ASP A 238 39.67 16.02 13.74
N GLY A 239 38.38 16.26 14.01
CA GLY A 239 37.71 17.54 13.87
C GLY A 239 37.27 17.89 12.44
N THR A 240 37.51 17.04 11.46
CA THR A 240 37.03 17.27 10.08
C THR A 240 35.52 17.10 9.98
N VAL A 241 34.86 17.95 9.17
CA VAL A 241 33.43 17.93 8.98
C VAL A 241 33.12 17.46 7.55
N LYS A 242 32.34 16.39 7.41
CA LYS A 242 31.76 15.94 6.12
C LYS A 242 30.26 16.18 6.14
N VAL A 243 29.73 16.92 5.16
CA VAL A 243 28.28 17.09 4.98
C VAL A 243 27.73 15.81 4.37
N LEU A 244 26.80 15.16 5.07
CA LEU A 244 26.09 13.97 4.63
C LEU A 244 24.85 14.35 3.81
N LYS A 245 24.12 15.39 4.25
CA LYS A 245 22.98 15.96 3.53
C LYS A 245 23.14 17.47 3.49
N PRO A 246 23.19 18.10 2.28
CA PRO A 246 23.16 19.55 2.14
C PRO A 246 21.94 20.17 2.80
N ALA A 247 21.99 21.48 3.04
CA ALA A 247 20.91 22.22 3.68
C ALA A 247 19.58 22.04 2.91
N PHE A 248 18.52 21.80 3.66
CA PHE A 248 17.14 21.63 3.16
C PHE A 248 16.17 22.36 4.10
N PRO A 249 15.02 22.84 3.57
CA PRO A 249 14.08 23.63 4.34
C PRO A 249 13.33 22.79 5.38
N VAL A 250 13.02 23.43 6.50
CA VAL A 250 12.10 22.98 7.55
C VAL A 250 11.16 24.12 7.92
N LEU A 251 9.94 23.79 8.33
CA LEU A 251 8.90 24.75 8.67
C LEU A 251 8.68 24.85 10.17
N ALA A 252 8.15 25.97 10.62
CA ALA A 252 7.70 26.14 12.00
C ALA A 252 6.70 25.03 12.40
N GLY A 253 6.91 24.44 13.56
CA GLY A 253 6.09 23.33 14.06
C GLY A 253 6.42 21.94 13.48
N GLU A 254 7.33 21.86 12.53
CA GLU A 254 7.77 20.58 11.96
C GLU A 254 8.50 19.74 13.01
N VAL A 255 8.20 18.43 13.05
CA VAL A 255 8.91 17.47 13.90
C VAL A 255 10.07 16.90 13.08
N VAL A 256 11.28 17.00 13.65
CA VAL A 256 12.50 16.44 13.05
C VAL A 256 13.09 15.43 14.03
N ASP A 257 13.33 14.24 13.53
CA ASP A 257 13.87 13.12 14.29
C ASP A 257 15.23 12.69 13.74
N GLY A 258 16.08 12.20 14.62
CA GLY A 258 17.33 11.54 14.27
C GLY A 258 17.56 10.34 15.16
N THR A 259 18.06 9.25 14.58
CA THR A 259 18.32 8.02 15.34
C THR A 259 19.45 7.21 14.74
N VAL A 260 19.96 6.27 15.52
CA VAL A 260 21.04 5.34 15.12
C VAL A 260 20.77 3.93 15.62
N LEU A 261 20.98 2.95 14.74
CA LEU A 261 21.07 1.55 15.10
C LEU A 261 22.56 1.16 15.14
N ARG A 262 22.99 0.60 16.27
CA ARG A 262 24.39 0.22 16.50
C ARG A 262 24.70 -1.11 15.83
N ALA A 263 25.61 -1.13 14.87
CA ALA A 263 25.97 -2.33 14.13
C ALA A 263 26.52 -3.43 15.05
N ALA A 264 27.36 -3.06 16.03
CA ALA A 264 27.95 -4.05 16.96
C ALA A 264 26.87 -4.70 17.84
N ALA A 265 25.92 -3.93 18.36
CA ALA A 265 24.81 -4.44 19.16
C ALA A 265 23.85 -5.31 18.31
N LEU A 266 23.61 -4.91 17.05
CA LEU A 266 22.85 -5.71 16.09
C LEU A 266 23.50 -7.07 15.82
N ASP A 267 24.82 -7.10 15.59
CA ASP A 267 25.56 -8.35 15.34
C ASP A 267 25.50 -9.29 16.56
N GLU A 268 25.69 -8.76 17.78
CA GLU A 268 25.56 -9.53 19.03
C GLU A 268 24.14 -10.07 19.20
N PHE A 269 23.13 -9.23 19.03
CA PHE A 269 21.73 -9.64 19.09
C PHE A 269 21.43 -10.77 18.09
N LEU A 270 21.79 -10.60 16.82
CA LEU A 270 21.50 -11.57 15.76
C LEU A 270 22.21 -12.92 16.01
N ALA A 271 23.46 -12.89 16.44
CA ALA A 271 24.20 -14.11 16.81
C ALA A 271 23.50 -14.87 17.94
N ALA A 272 23.01 -14.15 18.95
CA ALA A 272 22.25 -14.75 20.05
C ALA A 272 20.92 -15.36 19.57
N GLN A 273 20.21 -14.72 18.62
CA GLN A 273 18.94 -15.25 18.10
C GLN A 273 19.15 -16.50 17.22
N VAL A 274 20.24 -16.59 16.45
CA VAL A 274 20.58 -17.79 15.69
C VAL A 274 20.80 -18.99 16.64
N ILE A 275 21.51 -18.77 17.75
CA ILE A 275 21.75 -19.79 18.78
C ILE A 275 20.41 -20.19 19.44
N ARG A 276 19.62 -19.21 19.84
CA ARG A 276 18.32 -19.40 20.49
C ARG A 276 17.37 -20.23 19.64
N ALA A 277 17.22 -19.91 18.36
CA ALA A 277 16.33 -20.65 17.44
C ALA A 277 16.73 -22.14 17.35
N LYS A 278 18.05 -22.42 17.35
CA LYS A 278 18.57 -23.78 17.33
C LYS A 278 18.29 -24.53 18.63
N GLU A 279 18.49 -23.90 19.78
CA GLU A 279 18.26 -24.49 21.11
C GLU A 279 16.77 -24.77 21.36
N GLU A 280 15.89 -23.85 20.95
CA GLU A 280 14.43 -24.00 21.08
C GLU A 280 13.86 -24.97 20.05
N GLY A 281 14.60 -25.29 18.98
CA GLY A 281 14.17 -26.17 17.89
C GLY A 281 13.04 -25.57 17.06
N VAL A 282 13.06 -24.26 16.82
CA VAL A 282 12.12 -23.50 16.00
C VAL A 282 12.77 -22.99 14.74
N LEU A 283 11.96 -22.59 13.72
CA LEU A 283 12.49 -21.96 12.52
C LEU A 283 13.05 -20.58 12.86
N PHE A 284 14.18 -20.22 12.27
CA PHE A 284 14.68 -18.85 12.27
C PHE A 284 14.10 -18.10 11.07
N SER A 285 13.51 -16.93 11.30
CA SER A 285 12.92 -16.10 10.26
C SER A 285 13.20 -14.62 10.51
N ALA A 286 13.70 -13.90 9.51
CA ALA A 286 13.88 -12.45 9.57
C ALA A 286 12.70 -11.73 8.91
N HIS A 287 12.29 -10.59 9.49
CA HIS A 287 11.19 -9.79 8.97
C HIS A 287 11.55 -8.31 9.05
N LEU A 288 11.55 -7.62 7.91
CA LEU A 288 12.01 -6.24 7.75
C LEU A 288 11.06 -5.43 6.85
N LYS A 289 11.16 -4.12 6.90
CA LYS A 289 10.38 -3.19 6.04
C LYS A 289 11.19 -2.76 4.80
N ALA A 290 11.92 -3.65 4.16
CA ALA A 290 12.91 -3.37 3.11
C ALA A 290 12.34 -2.67 1.86
N THR A 291 11.04 -2.73 1.60
CA THR A 291 10.41 -2.03 0.45
C THR A 291 10.23 -0.53 0.69
N MET A 292 10.00 -0.11 1.92
CA MET A 292 9.91 1.30 2.32
C MET A 292 11.26 1.82 2.79
N MET A 293 11.94 1.09 3.66
CA MET A 293 13.25 1.43 4.26
C MET A 293 14.40 0.95 3.34
N LYS A 294 14.49 1.51 2.15
CA LYS A 294 15.34 1.03 1.04
C LYS A 294 16.85 1.13 1.29
N VAL A 295 17.29 1.79 2.35
CA VAL A 295 18.72 1.90 2.72
C VAL A 295 18.99 1.12 4.00
N SER A 296 18.30 1.42 5.11
CA SER A 296 18.55 0.77 6.41
C SER A 296 18.29 -0.73 6.37
N ASP A 297 17.17 -1.16 5.82
CA ASP A 297 16.73 -2.54 5.98
C ASP A 297 17.50 -3.55 5.12
N PRO A 298 17.94 -3.24 3.88
CA PRO A 298 18.89 -4.10 3.19
C PRO A 298 20.24 -4.25 3.92
N ILE A 299 20.72 -3.21 4.63
CA ILE A 299 21.93 -3.29 5.44
C ILE A 299 21.69 -4.22 6.65
N ILE A 300 20.58 -4.02 7.38
CA ILE A 300 20.17 -4.91 8.47
C ILE A 300 20.05 -6.36 7.97
N PHE A 301 19.43 -6.57 6.81
CA PHE A 301 19.33 -7.88 6.19
C PHE A 301 20.71 -8.52 5.93
N GLY A 302 21.67 -7.72 5.48
CA GLY A 302 23.06 -8.14 5.32
C GLY A 302 23.68 -8.62 6.64
N HIS A 303 23.41 -7.95 7.76
CA HIS A 303 23.84 -8.39 9.09
C HIS A 303 23.17 -9.73 9.48
N VAL A 304 21.87 -9.92 9.20
CA VAL A 304 21.17 -11.21 9.44
C VAL A 304 21.84 -12.34 8.65
N VAL A 305 22.12 -12.13 7.36
CA VAL A 305 22.78 -13.12 6.50
C VAL A 305 24.18 -13.46 7.02
N LYS A 306 24.96 -12.45 7.44
CA LYS A 306 26.30 -12.63 8.01
C LYS A 306 26.25 -13.36 9.35
N ALA A 307 25.31 -13.04 10.23
CA ALA A 307 25.16 -13.70 11.52
C ALA A 307 24.81 -15.19 11.35
N TYR A 308 23.92 -15.51 10.42
CA TYR A 308 23.53 -16.89 10.15
C TYR A 308 24.66 -17.70 9.48
N PHE A 309 25.40 -17.11 8.54
CA PHE A 309 26.51 -17.73 7.81
C PHE A 309 27.85 -17.18 8.25
N SER A 310 28.12 -17.04 9.55
CA SER A 310 29.32 -16.38 10.08
C SER A 310 30.63 -16.99 9.55
N GLU A 311 30.78 -18.33 9.54
CA GLU A 311 31.97 -19.02 9.01
C GLU A 311 32.20 -18.73 7.51
N LEU A 312 31.14 -18.58 6.72
CA LEU A 312 31.23 -18.16 5.31
C LEU A 312 31.92 -16.80 5.18
N PHE A 313 31.42 -15.81 5.95
CA PHE A 313 31.92 -14.44 5.84
C PHE A 313 33.28 -14.25 6.52
N ASP A 314 33.57 -14.99 7.56
CA ASP A 314 34.92 -15.03 8.18
C ASP A 314 35.98 -15.55 7.19
N THR A 315 35.63 -16.57 6.40
CA THR A 315 36.55 -17.22 5.48
C THR A 315 36.62 -16.54 4.12
N TYR A 316 35.47 -16.21 3.53
CA TYR A 316 35.34 -15.75 2.14
C TYR A 316 34.80 -14.31 1.99
N GLY A 317 34.50 -13.60 3.08
CA GLY A 317 33.87 -12.26 3.03
C GLY A 317 34.67 -11.26 2.21
N LYS A 318 36.02 -11.31 2.25
CA LYS A 318 36.86 -10.42 1.44
C LYS A 318 36.78 -10.72 -0.05
N GLN A 319 36.71 -12.00 -0.43
CA GLN A 319 36.57 -12.41 -1.84
C GLN A 319 35.18 -12.07 -2.37
N ILE A 320 34.13 -12.27 -1.57
CA ILE A 320 32.75 -11.89 -1.91
C ILE A 320 32.68 -10.38 -2.16
N ALA A 321 33.21 -9.56 -1.25
CA ALA A 321 33.23 -8.11 -1.39
C ALA A 321 34.07 -7.64 -2.60
N ALA A 322 35.23 -8.24 -2.84
CA ALA A 322 36.11 -7.91 -3.97
C ALA A 322 35.46 -8.22 -5.33
N ALA A 323 34.52 -9.17 -5.39
CA ALA A 323 33.70 -9.46 -6.58
C ALA A 323 32.48 -8.55 -6.72
N GLY A 324 32.33 -7.52 -5.85
CA GLY A 324 31.18 -6.62 -5.87
C GLY A 324 29.88 -7.25 -5.36
N LEU A 325 29.98 -8.41 -4.68
CA LEU A 325 28.84 -9.11 -4.11
C LEU A 325 28.61 -8.66 -2.66
N SER A 326 27.36 -8.58 -2.24
CA SER A 326 26.99 -8.10 -0.91
C SER A 326 25.89 -8.97 -0.28
N ALA A 327 26.05 -9.25 1.02
CA ALA A 327 25.02 -9.87 1.84
C ALA A 327 23.72 -9.03 1.91
N ASN A 328 23.82 -7.72 1.75
CA ASN A 328 22.67 -6.80 1.75
C ASN A 328 21.66 -7.11 0.63
N ASN A 329 22.11 -7.76 -0.44
CA ASN A 329 21.25 -8.19 -1.56
C ASN A 329 20.76 -9.65 -1.39
N GLY A 330 21.14 -10.31 -0.31
CA GLY A 330 20.76 -11.67 0.04
C GLY A 330 21.62 -12.76 -0.57
N LEU A 331 21.37 -13.97 -0.09
CA LEU A 331 22.12 -15.17 -0.47
C LEU A 331 22.01 -15.47 -1.98
N ALA A 332 20.84 -15.20 -2.59
CA ALA A 332 20.65 -15.40 -4.02
C ALA A 332 21.59 -14.55 -4.87
N SER A 333 21.84 -13.30 -4.48
CA SER A 333 22.78 -12.40 -5.17
C SER A 333 24.20 -12.96 -5.12
N ILE A 334 24.63 -13.48 -3.98
CA ILE A 334 25.95 -14.11 -3.81
C ILE A 334 26.05 -15.36 -4.70
N LEU A 335 25.07 -16.27 -4.63
CA LEU A 335 25.05 -17.52 -5.41
C LEU A 335 25.07 -17.28 -6.92
N ASN A 336 24.31 -16.28 -7.40
CA ASN A 336 24.25 -15.93 -8.81
C ASN A 336 25.53 -15.24 -9.31
N GLY A 337 26.24 -14.52 -8.43
CA GLY A 337 27.48 -13.81 -8.76
C GLY A 337 28.76 -14.66 -8.65
N LEU A 338 28.68 -15.90 -8.23
CA LEU A 338 29.87 -16.76 -8.03
C LEU A 338 30.69 -16.97 -9.31
N GLY A 339 30.09 -16.80 -10.49
CA GLY A 339 30.79 -16.97 -11.78
C GLY A 339 32.02 -16.11 -11.95
N GLU A 340 32.10 -14.98 -11.30
CA GLU A 340 33.23 -14.03 -11.34
C GLU A 340 34.42 -14.43 -10.45
N LEU A 341 34.23 -15.45 -9.61
CA LEU A 341 35.24 -15.92 -8.65
C LEU A 341 36.03 -17.16 -9.16
N PRO A 342 37.28 -17.39 -8.69
CA PRO A 342 38.03 -18.63 -8.95
C PRO A 342 37.24 -19.87 -8.51
N GLU A 343 37.46 -21.01 -9.18
CA GLU A 343 36.66 -22.22 -8.98
C GLU A 343 36.76 -22.78 -7.56
N ASP A 344 37.96 -22.81 -7.01
CA ASP A 344 38.24 -23.25 -5.63
C ASP A 344 37.49 -22.37 -4.59
N VAL A 345 37.45 -21.07 -4.82
CA VAL A 345 36.70 -20.12 -3.97
C VAL A 345 35.18 -20.35 -4.11
N ARG A 346 34.69 -20.57 -5.35
CA ARG A 346 33.25 -20.86 -5.59
C ARG A 346 32.81 -22.15 -4.87
N GLU A 347 33.58 -23.20 -4.99
CA GLU A 347 33.28 -24.46 -4.33
C GLU A 347 33.36 -24.33 -2.80
N GLY A 348 34.35 -23.59 -2.29
CA GLY A 348 34.49 -23.30 -0.88
C GLY A 348 33.30 -22.53 -0.31
N ILE A 349 32.81 -21.50 -1.04
CA ILE A 349 31.60 -20.73 -0.67
C ILE A 349 30.36 -21.64 -0.63
N ARG A 350 30.16 -22.48 -1.67
CA ARG A 350 29.03 -23.41 -1.69
C ARG A 350 29.08 -24.43 -0.54
N ALA A 351 30.27 -24.93 -0.24
CA ALA A 351 30.47 -25.85 0.88
C ALA A 351 30.18 -25.17 2.23
N ALA A 352 30.66 -23.94 2.43
CA ALA A 352 30.39 -23.15 3.63
C ALA A 352 28.88 -22.83 3.81
N ILE A 353 28.19 -22.47 2.73
CA ILE A 353 26.73 -22.28 2.77
C ILE A 353 26.00 -23.57 3.15
N LYS A 354 26.35 -24.69 2.49
CA LYS A 354 25.78 -26.00 2.82
C LYS A 354 26.04 -26.40 4.27
N LYS A 355 27.23 -26.12 4.79
CA LYS A 355 27.59 -26.37 6.18
C LYS A 355 26.75 -25.49 7.12
N GLY A 356 26.66 -24.18 6.84
CA GLY A 356 25.87 -23.27 7.64
C GLY A 356 24.39 -23.69 7.74
N LEU A 357 23.79 -24.15 6.63
CA LEU A 357 22.41 -24.68 6.61
C LEU A 357 22.29 -26.01 7.40
N ALA A 358 23.33 -26.82 7.46
CA ALA A 358 23.33 -28.08 8.22
C ALA A 358 23.55 -27.87 9.72
N ASP A 359 24.40 -26.92 10.07
CA ASP A 359 24.84 -26.66 11.45
C ASP A 359 23.96 -25.59 12.15
N GLY A 360 23.32 -24.72 11.41
CA GLY A 360 22.42 -23.66 11.93
C GLY A 360 21.03 -24.15 12.36
N PRO A 361 20.17 -23.28 12.87
CA PRO A 361 18.75 -23.58 13.02
C PRO A 361 18.10 -23.79 11.65
N ALA A 362 16.97 -24.50 11.59
CA ALA A 362 16.20 -24.56 10.35
C ALA A 362 15.70 -23.16 9.96
N LEU A 363 15.85 -22.77 8.69
CA LEU A 363 15.34 -21.50 8.18
C LEU A 363 13.90 -21.61 7.74
N ALA A 364 13.13 -20.54 7.93
CA ALA A 364 11.87 -20.38 7.25
C ALA A 364 12.09 -20.30 5.73
N MET A 365 11.23 -20.97 4.97
CA MET A 365 11.37 -21.13 3.52
C MET A 365 10.38 -20.27 2.76
N VAL A 366 10.82 -19.70 1.65
CA VAL A 366 9.98 -19.10 0.63
C VAL A 366 9.49 -20.16 -0.36
N ASP A 367 10.37 -21.08 -0.73
CA ASP A 367 10.06 -22.22 -1.59
C ASP A 367 10.89 -23.44 -1.15
N SER A 368 10.27 -24.34 -0.39
CA SER A 368 10.94 -25.51 0.17
C SER A 368 11.42 -26.48 -0.92
N ASP A 369 10.65 -26.63 -2.02
CA ASP A 369 10.98 -27.54 -3.12
C ASP A 369 12.24 -27.08 -3.88
N LYS A 370 12.46 -25.77 -3.95
CA LYS A 370 13.64 -25.19 -4.61
C LYS A 370 14.77 -24.82 -3.65
N GLY A 371 14.58 -25.01 -2.36
CA GLY A 371 15.57 -24.65 -1.35
C GLY A 371 15.76 -23.15 -1.18
N ILE A 372 14.74 -22.33 -1.52
CA ILE A 372 14.77 -20.88 -1.37
C ILE A 372 14.34 -20.52 0.05
N THR A 373 15.26 -20.03 0.84
CA THR A 373 15.03 -19.59 2.22
C THR A 373 14.64 -18.11 2.27
N ASN A 374 14.15 -17.64 3.41
CA ASN A 374 13.86 -16.24 3.64
C ASN A 374 15.11 -15.34 3.71
N LEU A 375 16.31 -15.89 3.68
CA LEU A 375 17.56 -15.14 3.58
C LEU A 375 18.09 -15.00 2.13
N HIS A 376 17.33 -15.46 1.12
CA HIS A 376 17.74 -15.36 -0.28
C HIS A 376 17.58 -13.95 -0.84
N VAL A 377 16.47 -13.27 -0.57
CA VAL A 377 16.14 -11.96 -1.16
C VAL A 377 15.44 -11.08 -0.11
N PRO A 378 15.92 -9.84 0.13
CA PRO A 378 15.29 -8.94 1.12
C PRO A 378 13.82 -8.62 0.86
N SER A 379 13.36 -8.66 -0.40
CA SER A 379 11.96 -8.43 -0.76
C SER A 379 11.01 -9.56 -0.38
N ASP A 380 11.53 -10.73 0.01
CA ASP A 380 10.70 -11.88 0.39
C ASP A 380 10.29 -11.87 1.86
N ILE A 381 10.84 -10.95 2.66
CA ILE A 381 10.64 -10.87 4.11
C ILE A 381 9.97 -9.57 4.56
N ILE A 382 9.10 -9.01 3.74
CA ILE A 382 8.40 -7.78 4.08
C ILE A 382 7.48 -8.03 5.27
N VAL A 383 7.79 -7.38 6.41
CA VAL A 383 7.19 -7.64 7.73
C VAL A 383 5.67 -7.53 7.74
N ASP A 384 5.11 -6.54 7.07
CA ASP A 384 3.67 -6.29 6.98
C ASP A 384 2.91 -7.31 6.11
N ALA A 385 3.60 -8.15 5.36
CA ALA A 385 3.02 -9.27 4.64
C ALA A 385 3.33 -10.62 5.32
N SER A 386 4.59 -10.84 5.69
CA SER A 386 5.06 -12.13 6.21
C SER A 386 4.58 -12.43 7.63
N MET A 387 4.49 -11.43 8.53
CA MET A 387 4.00 -11.63 9.89
C MET A 387 2.49 -11.95 9.94
N PRO A 388 1.61 -11.21 9.26
CA PRO A 388 0.20 -11.57 9.21
C PRO A 388 -0.05 -12.94 8.57
N ALA A 389 0.73 -13.33 7.55
CA ALA A 389 0.64 -14.65 6.93
C ALA A 389 1.01 -15.77 7.91
N MET A 390 2.08 -15.59 8.68
CA MET A 390 2.49 -16.51 9.73
C MET A 390 1.40 -16.63 10.82
N ILE A 391 0.86 -15.51 11.31
CA ILE A 391 -0.21 -15.50 12.34
C ILE A 391 -1.46 -16.22 11.83
N ARG A 392 -1.85 -15.98 10.59
CA ARG A 392 -2.98 -16.68 9.94
C ARG A 392 -2.76 -18.19 9.82
N SER A 393 -1.51 -18.64 9.70
CA SER A 393 -1.10 -20.03 9.59
C SER A 393 -0.72 -20.64 10.96
N SER A 394 -1.46 -20.37 12.02
CA SER A 394 -1.22 -20.90 13.38
C SER A 394 0.10 -20.44 14.02
N GLY A 395 0.70 -19.38 13.53
CA GLY A 395 2.04 -18.95 13.92
C GLY A 395 3.17 -19.75 13.27
N HIS A 396 2.86 -20.55 12.27
CA HIS A 396 3.82 -21.42 11.61
C HIS A 396 4.34 -20.82 10.29
N MET A 397 5.57 -21.17 9.94
CA MET A 397 6.16 -21.00 8.63
C MET A 397 6.60 -22.33 8.06
N TRP A 398 6.86 -22.40 6.76
CA TRP A 398 7.35 -23.58 6.10
C TRP A 398 8.81 -23.82 6.42
N GLY A 399 9.17 -25.06 6.81
CA GLY A 399 10.53 -25.50 7.03
C GLY A 399 11.18 -26.12 5.79
N PRO A 400 12.48 -26.44 5.86
CA PRO A 400 13.23 -27.07 4.76
C PRO A 400 12.70 -28.47 4.37
N ASP A 401 12.01 -29.13 5.27
CA ASP A 401 11.39 -30.44 5.04
C ASP A 401 9.99 -30.37 4.39
N GLY A 402 9.55 -29.17 4.02
CA GLY A 402 8.23 -28.93 3.44
C GLY A 402 7.09 -29.04 4.45
N LYS A 403 7.36 -28.92 5.74
CA LYS A 403 6.36 -28.91 6.81
C LYS A 403 6.34 -27.57 7.53
N GLU A 404 5.17 -27.25 8.08
CA GLU A 404 4.99 -26.08 8.92
C GLU A 404 5.55 -26.32 10.31
N ALA A 405 6.18 -25.31 10.92
CA ALA A 405 6.73 -25.35 12.26
C ALA A 405 6.67 -24.00 12.95
N ASP A 406 6.75 -24.03 14.30
CA ASP A 406 6.91 -22.85 15.13
C ASP A 406 8.16 -22.05 14.74
N THR A 407 8.08 -20.74 14.88
CA THR A 407 9.05 -19.82 14.31
C THR A 407 9.49 -18.75 15.32
N LEU A 408 10.78 -18.50 15.40
CA LEU A 408 11.36 -17.30 15.99
C LEU A 408 11.39 -16.21 14.91
N ALA A 409 10.47 -15.25 15.01
CA ALA A 409 10.39 -14.10 14.11
C ALA A 409 11.31 -12.98 14.61
N VAL A 410 12.41 -12.74 13.88
CA VAL A 410 13.41 -11.73 14.25
C VAL A 410 13.09 -10.42 13.53
N ILE A 411 12.71 -9.41 14.32
CA ILE A 411 12.41 -8.02 13.89
C ILE A 411 13.35 -7.11 14.69
N PRO A 412 14.57 -6.82 14.23
CA PRO A 412 15.62 -6.22 15.06
C PRO A 412 15.21 -4.90 15.75
N ASP A 413 14.57 -3.98 15.03
CA ASP A 413 14.12 -2.73 15.62
C ASP A 413 12.81 -2.89 16.40
N SER A 414 12.79 -2.42 17.64
CA SER A 414 11.69 -2.63 18.59
C SER A 414 10.50 -1.69 18.40
N CYS A 415 10.52 -0.74 17.45
CA CYS A 415 9.45 0.26 17.32
C CYS A 415 8.05 -0.33 17.30
N TYR A 416 7.84 -1.41 16.54
CA TYR A 416 6.53 -2.04 16.36
C TYR A 416 6.54 -3.57 16.41
N ALA A 417 7.65 -4.18 16.79
CA ALA A 417 7.81 -5.64 16.86
C ALA A 417 6.77 -6.27 17.80
N ASP A 418 6.51 -5.65 18.94
CA ASP A 418 5.60 -6.15 19.97
C ASP A 418 4.12 -6.13 19.59
N VAL A 419 3.73 -5.38 18.56
CA VAL A 419 2.37 -5.48 17.98
C VAL A 419 2.08 -6.92 17.59
N TYR A 420 3.02 -7.57 16.90
CA TYR A 420 2.86 -8.97 16.49
C TYR A 420 2.97 -9.95 17.67
N GLN A 421 3.83 -9.67 18.66
CA GLN A 421 3.93 -10.51 19.85
C GLN A 421 2.61 -10.52 20.62
N VAL A 422 1.95 -9.37 20.81
CA VAL A 422 0.65 -9.27 21.48
C VAL A 422 -0.42 -10.08 20.73
N VAL A 423 -0.42 -10.05 19.37
CA VAL A 423 -1.36 -10.85 18.58
C VAL A 423 -1.08 -12.34 18.71
N ILE A 424 0.19 -12.76 18.74
CA ILE A 424 0.60 -14.16 18.93
C ILE A 424 0.14 -14.66 20.31
N ASP A 425 0.37 -13.86 21.36
CA ASP A 425 -0.02 -14.21 22.73
C ASP A 425 -1.53 -14.32 22.88
N ASP A 426 -2.29 -13.42 22.27
CA ASP A 426 -3.75 -13.47 22.23
C ASP A 426 -4.24 -14.72 21.50
N CYS A 427 -3.68 -15.04 20.33
CA CYS A 427 -4.01 -16.26 19.59
C CYS A 427 -3.63 -17.53 20.35
N ARG A 428 -2.53 -17.53 21.06
CA ARG A 428 -2.10 -18.64 21.93
C ARG A 428 -3.08 -18.85 23.08
N ALA A 429 -3.57 -17.76 23.68
CA ALA A 429 -4.50 -17.80 24.80
C ALA A 429 -5.95 -18.12 24.41
N HIS A 430 -6.41 -17.63 23.26
CA HIS A 430 -7.83 -17.65 22.87
C HIS A 430 -8.10 -18.41 21.57
N GLY A 431 -7.09 -18.93 20.89
CA GLY A 431 -7.21 -19.53 19.56
C GLY A 431 -7.23 -18.50 18.42
N ALA A 432 -7.40 -18.99 17.20
CA ALA A 432 -7.52 -18.14 16.01
C ALA A 432 -8.72 -17.20 16.09
N PHE A 433 -8.64 -16.07 15.37
CA PHE A 433 -9.82 -15.21 15.18
C PHE A 433 -10.84 -15.89 14.28
N ASP A 434 -12.12 -15.60 14.50
CA ASP A 434 -13.22 -16.05 13.65
C ASP A 434 -13.63 -14.92 12.67
N PRO A 435 -13.35 -15.04 11.38
CA PRO A 435 -13.70 -14.03 10.38
C PRO A 435 -15.20 -13.74 10.28
N THR A 436 -16.05 -14.67 10.75
CA THR A 436 -17.52 -14.53 10.68
C THR A 436 -18.07 -13.60 11.77
N THR A 437 -17.36 -13.46 12.89
CA THR A 437 -17.84 -12.76 14.08
C THR A 437 -16.98 -11.57 14.49
N MET A 438 -15.70 -11.55 14.10
CA MET A 438 -14.77 -10.50 14.54
C MET A 438 -15.18 -9.11 14.06
N GLY A 439 -14.81 -8.09 14.87
CA GLY A 439 -14.92 -6.68 14.53
C GLY A 439 -13.96 -6.27 13.43
N THR A 440 -14.08 -5.03 12.95
CA THR A 440 -13.19 -4.43 11.95
C THR A 440 -12.28 -3.37 12.57
N VAL A 441 -11.11 -3.14 11.96
CA VAL A 441 -10.14 -2.15 12.42
C VAL A 441 -9.79 -1.21 11.26
N PRO A 442 -10.64 -0.18 11.01
CA PRO A 442 -10.28 0.89 10.09
C PRO A 442 -9.01 1.60 10.57
N ASN A 443 -8.26 2.17 9.62
CA ASN A 443 -7.04 2.90 9.93
C ASN A 443 -7.11 4.35 9.41
N VAL A 444 -6.76 5.29 10.27
CA VAL A 444 -6.47 6.69 9.94
C VAL A 444 -4.96 6.88 10.04
N GLY A 445 -4.29 7.03 8.90
CA GLY A 445 -2.84 7.02 8.79
C GLY A 445 -2.25 8.38 8.42
N LEU A 446 -1.28 8.83 9.20
CA LEU A 446 -0.51 10.05 8.92
C LEU A 446 0.44 9.80 7.73
N MET A 447 0.19 10.46 6.59
CA MET A 447 1.05 10.32 5.41
C MET A 447 1.09 11.56 4.50
N ALA A 448 0.23 12.57 4.78
CA ALA A 448 0.11 13.74 3.94
C ALA A 448 1.44 14.49 3.80
N GLN A 449 1.66 15.10 2.62
CA GLN A 449 2.84 15.89 2.32
C GLN A 449 4.15 15.16 2.62
N ALA A 450 4.19 13.86 2.32
CA ALA A 450 5.33 12.99 2.60
C ALA A 450 5.74 12.98 4.09
N ALA A 451 4.77 13.00 5.01
CA ALA A 451 5.04 12.80 6.43
C ALA A 451 5.87 11.53 6.62
N GLU A 452 7.04 11.70 7.21
CA GLU A 452 8.00 10.62 7.40
C GLU A 452 7.91 10.09 8.83
N GLU A 453 8.06 8.82 8.95
CA GLU A 453 8.25 8.13 10.20
C GLU A 453 9.28 7.04 9.94
N TYR A 454 10.14 6.74 10.90
CA TYR A 454 11.06 5.62 10.80
C TYR A 454 12.26 5.82 9.87
N GLY A 455 12.41 6.95 9.22
CA GLY A 455 13.50 7.32 8.34
C GLY A 455 13.12 7.43 6.88
N SER A 456 13.92 8.16 6.16
CA SER A 456 13.79 8.42 4.73
C SER A 456 15.06 7.98 4.03
N HIS A 457 14.93 7.31 2.88
CA HIS A 457 16.09 6.78 2.15
C HIS A 457 17.11 7.85 1.72
N ASN A 458 16.71 9.12 1.59
CA ASN A 458 17.61 10.22 1.24
C ASN A 458 18.23 10.93 2.47
N LYS A 459 17.90 10.48 3.67
CA LYS A 459 18.42 10.93 4.97
C LYS A 459 18.84 9.74 5.84
N THR A 460 19.15 8.61 5.21
CA THR A 460 19.66 7.39 5.86
C THR A 460 21.06 7.11 5.35
N PHE A 461 21.98 6.83 6.27
CA PHE A 461 23.41 6.66 6.00
C PHE A 461 23.98 5.46 6.75
N GLU A 462 24.76 4.61 6.08
CA GLU A 462 25.70 3.69 6.71
C GLU A 462 26.96 4.49 7.06
N VAL A 463 27.41 4.40 8.29
CA VAL A 463 28.50 5.21 8.80
C VAL A 463 29.85 4.62 8.37
N GLU A 464 30.65 5.38 7.64
CA GLU A 464 31.96 4.93 7.17
C GLU A 464 33.06 5.09 8.23
N ASN A 465 32.98 6.13 9.06
CA ASN A 465 34.03 6.52 10.02
C ASN A 465 33.42 6.90 11.37
N ALA A 466 34.12 6.62 12.45
CA ALA A 466 33.73 7.08 13.78
C ALA A 466 33.65 8.63 13.86
N GLY A 467 32.73 9.13 14.67
CA GLY A 467 32.52 10.54 14.86
C GLY A 467 31.17 10.87 15.52
N THR A 468 30.73 12.12 15.32
CA THR A 468 29.43 12.60 15.80
C THR A 468 28.60 13.06 14.60
N ILE A 469 27.47 12.40 14.33
CA ILE A 469 26.51 12.92 13.35
C ILE A 469 25.64 13.96 14.04
N GLN A 470 25.46 15.09 13.35
CA GLN A 470 24.75 16.26 13.84
C GLN A 470 23.73 16.74 12.83
N VAL A 471 22.54 17.10 13.31
CA VAL A 471 21.57 17.93 12.60
C VAL A 471 21.77 19.35 13.06
N VAL A 472 22.09 20.25 12.12
CA VAL A 472 22.53 21.62 12.44
C VAL A 472 21.66 22.61 11.69
N ASP A 473 21.15 23.64 12.39
CA ASP A 473 20.34 24.71 11.79
C ASP A 473 21.19 25.74 11.01
N SER A 474 20.53 26.74 10.42
CA SER A 474 21.20 27.79 9.63
C SER A 474 22.13 28.66 10.46
N SER A 475 21.89 28.77 11.78
CA SER A 475 22.73 29.53 12.71
C SER A 475 23.99 28.78 13.17
N GLY A 476 24.07 27.49 12.90
CA GLY A 476 25.11 26.59 13.37
C GLY A 476 24.79 25.89 14.70
N THR A 477 23.56 26.03 15.21
CA THR A 477 23.12 25.33 16.43
C THR A 477 22.91 23.86 16.15
N VAL A 478 23.44 22.99 17.00
CA VAL A 478 23.21 21.54 16.93
C VAL A 478 21.86 21.24 17.56
N LEU A 479 20.93 20.73 16.76
CA LEU A 479 19.58 20.35 17.19
C LEU A 479 19.54 18.92 17.71
N ILE A 480 20.19 18.00 17.00
CA ILE A 480 20.28 16.57 17.32
C ILE A 480 21.71 16.11 17.07
N GLU A 481 22.24 15.28 17.94
CA GLU A 481 23.53 14.62 17.70
C GLU A 481 23.60 13.21 18.26
N HIS A 482 24.39 12.35 17.59
CA HIS A 482 24.70 10.98 18.03
C HIS A 482 26.19 10.68 17.78
N GLN A 483 26.84 10.10 18.78
CA GLN A 483 28.11 9.43 18.57
C GLN A 483 27.89 8.21 17.70
N VAL A 484 28.75 7.96 16.73
CA VAL A 484 28.61 6.85 15.78
C VAL A 484 29.94 6.15 15.54
N ALA A 485 29.84 4.85 15.23
CA ALA A 485 30.96 4.00 14.85
C ALA A 485 30.82 3.50 13.40
N PRO A 486 31.90 3.03 12.76
CA PRO A 486 31.79 2.45 11.42
C PRO A 486 30.79 1.27 11.37
N GLY A 487 29.94 1.26 10.36
CA GLY A 487 28.88 0.26 10.17
C GLY A 487 27.56 0.62 10.85
N ASP A 488 27.52 1.57 11.79
CA ASP A 488 26.27 2.05 12.37
C ASP A 488 25.34 2.60 11.27
N ILE A 489 24.03 2.45 11.46
CA ILE A 489 23.03 2.98 10.52
C ILE A 489 22.36 4.17 11.18
N TRP A 490 22.56 5.36 10.61
CA TRP A 490 21.95 6.59 11.10
C TRP A 490 20.89 7.10 10.12
N ARG A 491 19.74 7.57 10.63
CA ARG A 491 18.66 8.09 9.80
C ARG A 491 17.92 9.23 10.44
N ALA A 492 17.28 10.07 9.60
CA ALA A 492 16.42 11.17 10.02
C ALA A 492 15.06 11.13 9.33
N CYS A 493 14.09 11.76 10.00
CA CYS A 493 12.71 11.95 9.52
C CYS A 493 12.28 13.39 9.64
N GLN A 494 11.24 13.73 8.88
CA GLN A 494 10.55 15.02 8.93
C GLN A 494 9.04 14.80 8.86
N THR A 495 8.30 15.49 9.73
CA THR A 495 6.83 15.48 9.73
C THR A 495 6.31 16.89 9.93
N LYS A 496 5.70 17.46 8.88
CA LYS A 496 5.15 18.81 8.92
C LYS A 496 3.95 18.92 9.85
N ASP A 497 3.70 20.13 10.38
CA ASP A 497 2.60 20.37 11.31
C ASP A 497 1.22 20.27 10.68
N VAL A 498 1.05 20.76 9.45
CA VAL A 498 -0.24 20.76 8.74
C VAL A 498 -0.78 19.33 8.56
N PRO A 499 -0.01 18.35 8.09
CA PRO A 499 -0.43 16.94 8.08
C PRO A 499 -0.87 16.40 9.43
N ILE A 500 -0.20 16.77 10.52
CA ILE A 500 -0.55 16.29 11.87
C ILE A 500 -1.90 16.85 12.30
N ARG A 501 -2.17 18.14 12.06
CA ARG A 501 -3.47 18.78 12.34
C ARG A 501 -4.61 18.12 11.58
N ASP A 502 -4.41 17.89 10.28
CA ASP A 502 -5.40 17.22 9.44
C ASP A 502 -5.63 15.76 9.86
N TRP A 503 -4.57 15.04 10.28
CA TRP A 503 -4.66 13.69 10.79
C TRP A 503 -5.54 13.60 12.06
N VAL A 504 -5.36 14.53 13.00
CA VAL A 504 -6.21 14.63 14.20
C VAL A 504 -7.66 14.95 13.81
N LYS A 505 -7.88 15.92 12.92
CA LYS A 505 -9.21 16.23 12.36
C LYS A 505 -9.87 15.01 11.71
N LEU A 506 -9.13 14.27 10.91
CA LEU A 506 -9.63 13.07 10.24
C LEU A 506 -10.03 11.98 11.24
N ALA A 507 -9.23 11.77 12.30
CA ALA A 507 -9.55 10.82 13.36
C ALA A 507 -10.87 11.19 14.06
N VAL A 508 -11.06 12.46 14.44
CA VAL A 508 -12.31 12.96 15.05
C VAL A 508 -13.48 12.80 14.08
N THR A 509 -13.30 13.15 12.81
CA THR A 509 -14.34 13.03 11.77
C THR A 509 -14.78 11.58 11.60
N ARG A 510 -13.84 10.65 11.54
CA ARG A 510 -14.12 9.22 11.40
C ARG A 510 -14.80 8.64 12.65
N ALA A 511 -14.31 8.99 13.86
CA ALA A 511 -14.93 8.57 15.12
C ALA A 511 -16.39 9.04 15.20
N ARG A 512 -16.67 10.29 14.83
CA ARG A 512 -18.04 10.86 14.85
C ARG A 512 -18.96 10.20 13.82
N ALA A 513 -18.47 9.99 12.59
CA ALA A 513 -19.26 9.39 11.52
C ALA A 513 -19.58 7.91 11.81
N SER A 514 -18.65 7.15 12.36
CA SER A 514 -18.80 5.72 12.60
C SER A 514 -19.29 5.36 13.99
N LYS A 515 -19.16 6.27 14.97
CA LYS A 515 -19.41 6.05 16.42
C LYS A 515 -18.48 4.99 17.03
N MET A 516 -17.36 4.69 16.37
CA MET A 516 -16.34 3.78 16.87
C MET A 516 -15.36 4.54 17.78
N PRO A 517 -14.77 3.88 18.79
CA PRO A 517 -13.61 4.40 19.49
C PRO A 517 -12.45 4.64 18.50
N ALA A 518 -11.73 5.74 18.67
CA ALA A 518 -10.51 6.04 17.94
C ALA A 518 -9.31 6.02 18.89
N VAL A 519 -8.32 5.22 18.57
CA VAL A 519 -7.12 5.05 19.41
C VAL A 519 -5.91 5.56 18.62
N PHE A 520 -5.23 6.57 19.15
CA PHE A 520 -3.92 7.01 18.69
C PHE A 520 -2.86 6.03 19.22
N TRP A 521 -2.16 5.37 18.32
CA TRP A 521 -1.12 4.38 18.65
C TRP A 521 0.21 5.09 18.81
N LEU A 522 0.45 5.67 19.98
CA LEU A 522 1.60 6.49 20.28
C LEU A 522 2.18 6.11 21.65
N ASP A 523 3.50 5.92 21.69
CA ASP A 523 4.26 5.56 22.90
C ASP A 523 4.91 6.80 23.51
N GLU A 524 4.49 7.19 24.69
CA GLU A 524 5.06 8.37 25.41
C GLU A 524 6.56 8.25 25.71
N THR A 525 7.12 7.04 25.66
CA THR A 525 8.55 6.78 25.91
C THR A 525 9.41 6.85 24.64
N ARG A 526 8.80 6.92 23.46
CA ARG A 526 9.49 7.13 22.18
C ARG A 526 9.54 8.62 21.85
N ALA A 527 10.72 9.14 21.48
CA ALA A 527 10.93 10.58 21.30
C ALA A 527 10.00 11.21 20.24
N HIS A 528 9.84 10.61 19.07
CA HIS A 528 8.91 11.05 18.03
C HIS A 528 7.46 11.07 18.53
N ASP A 529 7.02 9.97 19.11
CA ASP A 529 5.64 9.83 19.58
C ASP A 529 5.31 10.82 20.71
N ALA A 530 6.27 11.13 21.59
CA ALA A 530 6.10 12.15 22.62
C ALA A 530 5.78 13.53 22.02
N GLN A 531 6.42 13.92 20.90
CA GLN A 531 6.08 15.14 20.18
C GLN A 531 4.68 15.08 19.57
N LEU A 532 4.33 13.94 18.95
CA LEU A 532 2.99 13.74 18.37
C LEU A 532 1.91 13.76 19.47
N ILE A 533 2.13 13.14 20.63
CA ILE A 533 1.19 13.13 21.75
C ILE A 533 0.92 14.58 22.23
N ALA A 534 1.97 15.41 22.33
CA ALA A 534 1.81 16.81 22.71
C ALA A 534 0.94 17.58 21.69
N LYS A 535 1.19 17.37 20.39
CA LYS A 535 0.41 17.97 19.30
C LYS A 535 -1.03 17.44 19.23
N VAL A 536 -1.24 16.16 19.37
CA VAL A 536 -2.59 15.54 19.40
C VAL A 536 -3.42 16.15 20.54
N LYS A 537 -2.87 16.22 21.76
CA LYS A 537 -3.55 16.83 22.90
C LYS A 537 -3.87 18.31 22.70
N GLU A 538 -3.05 19.03 21.96
CA GLU A 538 -3.30 20.43 21.62
C GLU A 538 -4.40 20.54 20.54
N TYR A 539 -4.28 19.81 19.45
CA TYR A 539 -5.19 19.93 18.29
C TYR A 539 -6.57 19.34 18.52
N LEU A 540 -6.72 18.37 19.42
CA LEU A 540 -8.04 17.88 19.82
C LEU A 540 -8.91 19.00 20.43
N LYS A 541 -8.32 20.04 21.01
CA LYS A 541 -9.06 21.19 21.55
C LYS A 541 -9.78 22.03 20.47
N ASP A 542 -9.31 21.93 19.23
CA ASP A 542 -9.92 22.62 18.08
C ASP A 542 -11.16 21.90 17.55
N HIS A 543 -11.50 20.72 18.09
CA HIS A 543 -12.58 19.88 17.63
C HIS A 543 -13.60 19.59 18.74
N ASP A 544 -14.88 19.51 18.35
CA ASP A 544 -15.90 18.97 19.24
C ASP A 544 -15.68 17.46 19.39
N THR A 545 -15.31 17.03 20.60
CA THR A 545 -15.09 15.62 20.95
C THR A 545 -16.15 15.05 21.89
N ASP A 546 -17.21 15.81 22.18
CA ASP A 546 -18.28 15.39 23.09
C ASP A 546 -18.95 14.10 22.61
N GLY A 547 -19.01 13.13 23.50
CA GLY A 547 -19.59 11.81 23.23
C GLY A 547 -18.73 10.88 22.38
N LEU A 548 -17.50 11.27 22.04
CA LEU A 548 -16.52 10.42 21.36
C LEU A 548 -15.59 9.75 22.37
N GLN A 549 -15.25 8.49 22.11
CA GLN A 549 -14.17 7.80 22.82
C GLN A 549 -12.91 7.95 21.99
N ILE A 550 -11.97 8.78 22.46
CA ILE A 550 -10.68 9.02 21.82
C ILE A 550 -9.60 8.74 22.87
N GLU A 551 -8.71 7.81 22.56
CA GLU A 551 -7.67 7.33 23.49
C GLU A 551 -6.29 7.50 22.86
N ILE A 552 -5.25 7.59 23.69
CA ILE A 552 -3.84 7.52 23.28
C ILE A 552 -3.21 6.37 24.04
N MET A 553 -2.67 5.39 23.35
CA MET A 553 -2.08 4.18 23.93
C MET A 553 -0.80 3.80 23.19
N SER A 554 0.17 3.22 23.94
CA SER A 554 1.33 2.60 23.26
C SER A 554 0.87 1.49 22.30
N PRO A 555 1.64 1.18 21.23
CA PRO A 555 1.28 0.17 20.24
C PRO A 555 0.87 -1.18 20.87
N GLU A 556 1.57 -1.65 21.89
CA GLU A 556 1.24 -2.91 22.58
C GLU A 556 -0.12 -2.85 23.29
N LYS A 557 -0.36 -1.75 24.04
CA LYS A 557 -1.63 -1.56 24.76
C LYS A 557 -2.78 -1.36 23.79
N ALA A 558 -2.57 -0.59 22.72
CA ALA A 558 -3.56 -0.37 21.67
C ALA A 558 -3.88 -1.67 20.93
N THR A 559 -2.89 -2.53 20.69
CA THR A 559 -3.09 -3.88 20.13
C THR A 559 -3.99 -4.70 21.07
N ALA A 560 -3.62 -4.84 22.33
CA ALA A 560 -4.39 -5.63 23.30
C ALA A 560 -5.85 -5.13 23.44
N PHE A 561 -6.04 -3.81 23.54
CA PHE A 561 -7.35 -3.18 23.56
C PHE A 561 -8.17 -3.50 22.31
N THR A 562 -7.54 -3.41 21.14
CA THR A 562 -8.21 -3.68 19.85
C THR A 562 -8.58 -5.15 19.72
N LEU A 563 -7.69 -6.10 20.10
CA LEU A 563 -7.94 -7.54 20.02
C LEU A 563 -9.09 -7.96 20.93
N GLU A 564 -9.15 -7.45 22.16
CA GLU A 564 -10.27 -7.73 23.08
C GLU A 564 -11.61 -7.32 22.46
N ARG A 565 -11.66 -6.16 21.79
CA ARG A 565 -12.87 -5.63 21.16
C ARG A 565 -13.28 -6.42 19.92
N ILE A 566 -12.33 -6.67 18.99
CA ILE A 566 -12.66 -7.38 17.76
C ILE A 566 -13.10 -8.83 18.03
N ARG A 567 -12.61 -9.47 19.08
CA ARG A 567 -13.11 -10.79 19.52
C ARG A 567 -14.57 -10.76 19.99
N LYS A 568 -15.04 -9.61 20.47
CA LYS A 568 -16.45 -9.38 20.85
C LYS A 568 -17.30 -8.93 19.67
N GLY A 569 -16.71 -8.79 18.46
CA GLY A 569 -17.40 -8.25 17.28
C GLY A 569 -17.52 -6.73 17.29
N GLU A 570 -16.75 -6.04 18.15
CA GLU A 570 -16.75 -4.58 18.28
C GLU A 570 -15.63 -3.97 17.41
N ASP A 571 -15.95 -2.85 16.77
CA ASP A 571 -15.02 -2.16 15.85
C ASP A 571 -14.17 -1.12 16.58
N THR A 572 -12.97 -0.82 16.07
CA THR A 572 -12.05 0.18 16.64
C THR A 572 -11.24 0.85 15.53
N ILE A 573 -11.20 2.18 15.51
CA ILE A 573 -10.35 2.93 14.58
C ILE A 573 -8.93 2.98 15.14
N SER A 574 -7.97 2.47 14.39
CA SER A 574 -6.54 2.68 14.66
C SER A 574 -6.09 4.00 14.03
N VAL A 575 -5.48 4.89 14.81
CA VAL A 575 -4.95 6.18 14.35
C VAL A 575 -3.43 6.13 14.51
N THR A 576 -2.71 6.10 13.38
CA THR A 576 -1.30 5.70 13.37
C THR A 576 -0.41 6.61 12.54
N GLY A 577 0.89 6.57 12.82
CA GLY A 577 1.92 7.10 11.94
C GLY A 577 2.02 6.32 10.61
N ASN A 578 2.94 6.73 9.76
CA ASN A 578 3.05 6.24 8.38
C ASN A 578 3.45 4.76 8.28
N VAL A 579 4.39 4.31 9.10
CA VAL A 579 4.89 2.93 9.07
C VAL A 579 3.90 1.97 9.71
N LEU A 580 3.42 2.30 10.90
CA LEU A 580 2.45 1.46 11.62
C LEU A 580 1.12 1.37 10.86
N ARG A 581 0.75 2.40 10.09
CA ARG A 581 -0.33 2.34 9.11
C ARG A 581 -0.20 1.13 8.20
N ASP A 582 0.97 0.95 7.57
CA ASP A 582 1.20 -0.18 6.66
C ASP A 582 1.10 -1.53 7.39
N TYR A 583 1.63 -1.63 8.61
CA TYR A 583 1.54 -2.85 9.41
C TYR A 583 0.09 -3.23 9.70
N LEU A 584 -0.72 -2.28 10.19
CA LEU A 584 -2.08 -2.57 10.62
C LEU A 584 -3.07 -2.72 9.46
N THR A 585 -2.83 -2.05 8.32
CA THR A 585 -3.66 -2.18 7.11
C THR A 585 -3.40 -3.47 6.33
N ASP A 586 -2.43 -4.26 6.75
CA ASP A 586 -2.25 -5.65 6.31
C ASP A 586 -2.67 -6.63 7.42
N LEU A 587 -2.22 -6.44 8.67
CA LEU A 587 -2.49 -7.36 9.78
C LEU A 587 -4.00 -7.63 9.96
N PHE A 588 -4.77 -6.61 10.27
CA PHE A 588 -6.20 -6.79 10.57
C PHE A 588 -7.01 -7.25 9.35
N PRO A 589 -6.84 -6.67 8.15
CA PRO A 589 -7.54 -7.17 6.97
C PRO A 589 -7.20 -8.61 6.59
N ILE A 590 -5.97 -9.06 6.79
CA ILE A 590 -5.61 -10.46 6.55
C ILE A 590 -6.33 -11.38 7.53
N LEU A 591 -6.43 -11.01 8.79
CA LEU A 591 -7.20 -11.77 9.80
C LEU A 591 -8.72 -11.75 9.53
N GLU A 592 -9.26 -10.60 9.12
CA GLU A 592 -10.69 -10.39 8.91
C GLU A 592 -11.19 -10.88 7.54
N LEU A 593 -10.49 -10.51 6.47
CA LEU A 593 -10.91 -10.70 5.07
C LEU A 593 -10.11 -11.78 4.33
N GLY A 594 -9.02 -12.26 4.93
CA GLY A 594 -8.05 -13.14 4.29
C GLY A 594 -7.09 -12.43 3.34
N THR A 595 -7.24 -11.12 3.15
CA THR A 595 -6.42 -10.29 2.25
C THR A 595 -6.59 -8.81 2.57
N SER A 596 -5.54 -8.02 2.38
CA SER A 596 -5.61 -6.55 2.43
C SER A 596 -6.03 -5.92 1.08
N ALA A 597 -6.05 -6.70 0.00
CA ALA A 597 -6.34 -6.21 -1.35
C ALA A 597 -7.80 -5.74 -1.57
N LYS A 598 -8.69 -6.05 -0.65
CA LYS A 598 -10.12 -5.68 -0.72
C LYS A 598 -10.49 -4.51 0.19
N MET A 599 -9.50 -3.78 0.68
CA MET A 599 -9.71 -2.58 1.48
C MET A 599 -9.95 -1.36 0.58
N LEU A 600 -10.82 -0.44 1.05
CA LEU A 600 -10.86 0.92 0.53
C LEU A 600 -9.59 1.67 0.95
N SER A 601 -9.02 2.44 0.03
CA SER A 601 -7.92 3.36 0.27
C SER A 601 -8.34 4.76 -0.13
N VAL A 602 -8.95 5.47 0.81
CA VAL A 602 -9.39 6.85 0.64
C VAL A 602 -8.32 7.79 1.19
N VAL A 603 -8.05 8.85 0.46
CA VAL A 603 -7.17 9.95 0.89
C VAL A 603 -8.00 11.23 0.85
N PRO A 604 -8.70 11.56 1.96
CA PRO A 604 -9.32 12.87 2.08
C PRO A 604 -8.22 13.93 2.00
N LEU A 605 -8.27 14.79 0.97
CA LEU A 605 -7.26 15.81 0.75
C LEU A 605 -7.45 16.97 1.75
N ILE A 606 -6.35 17.54 2.23
CA ILE A 606 -6.35 18.56 3.30
C ILE A 606 -7.30 19.73 2.98
N ASN A 607 -7.39 20.12 1.72
CA ASN A 607 -8.21 21.24 1.26
C ASN A 607 -9.65 20.85 0.86
N GLY A 608 -10.10 19.64 1.17
CA GLY A 608 -11.48 19.21 1.02
C GLY A 608 -11.78 18.33 -0.18
N GLY A 609 -10.85 18.13 -1.10
CA GLY A 609 -10.99 17.18 -2.20
C GLY A 609 -10.82 15.71 -1.77
N GLY A 610 -10.97 14.79 -2.71
CA GLY A 610 -10.79 13.35 -2.50
C GLY A 610 -9.86 12.72 -3.51
N LEU A 611 -8.98 11.83 -3.03
CA LEU A 611 -8.17 10.91 -3.83
C LEU A 611 -8.55 9.48 -3.41
N PHE A 612 -8.90 8.65 -4.39
CA PHE A 612 -9.36 7.27 -4.19
C PHE A 612 -8.38 6.34 -4.89
N GLU A 613 -7.54 5.64 -4.10
CA GLU A 613 -6.51 4.76 -4.61
C GLU A 613 -7.06 3.33 -4.76
N THR A 614 -6.74 2.69 -5.88
CA THR A 614 -7.08 1.29 -6.13
C THR A 614 -5.83 0.44 -5.92
N GLY A 615 -5.87 -0.59 -5.16
CA GLY A 615 -4.91 -1.65 -4.89
C GLY A 615 -3.47 -1.55 -5.41
N ALA A 616 -2.73 -2.65 -5.27
CA ALA A 616 -1.35 -2.78 -5.75
C ALA A 616 -1.28 -3.39 -7.14
N GLY A 617 -0.33 -2.93 -7.98
CA GLY A 617 -0.11 -3.37 -9.36
C GLY A 617 0.96 -4.46 -9.56
N GLY A 618 1.48 -5.09 -8.50
CA GLY A 618 2.64 -6.00 -8.59
C GLY A 618 2.46 -7.22 -9.51
N SER A 619 1.24 -7.70 -9.69
CA SER A 619 0.92 -8.83 -10.60
C SER A 619 0.55 -8.39 -12.03
N ALA A 620 0.42 -7.08 -12.30
CA ALA A 620 -0.05 -6.55 -13.57
C ALA A 620 0.75 -7.03 -14.79
N PRO A 621 2.10 -7.12 -14.78
CA PRO A 621 2.87 -7.62 -15.92
C PRO A 621 2.48 -9.04 -16.35
N LYS A 622 2.23 -9.94 -15.38
CA LYS A 622 1.83 -11.33 -15.69
C LYS A 622 0.43 -11.41 -16.28
N HIS A 623 -0.45 -10.50 -15.90
CA HIS A 623 -1.80 -10.42 -16.49
C HIS A 623 -1.76 -9.89 -17.92
N VAL A 624 -0.91 -8.92 -18.23
CA VAL A 624 -0.66 -8.45 -19.60
C VAL A 624 -0.09 -9.59 -20.43
N GLN A 625 0.90 -10.33 -19.92
CA GLN A 625 1.47 -11.48 -20.62
C GLN A 625 0.40 -12.51 -21.00
N GLN A 626 -0.51 -12.85 -20.09
CA GLN A 626 -1.60 -13.78 -20.34
C GLN A 626 -2.58 -13.24 -21.40
N LEU A 627 -2.94 -11.94 -21.33
CA LEU A 627 -3.78 -11.32 -22.36
C LEU A 627 -3.14 -11.42 -23.75
N LEU A 628 -1.85 -11.10 -23.87
CA LEU A 628 -1.14 -11.14 -25.15
C LEU A 628 -1.05 -12.55 -25.74
N GLN A 629 -0.89 -13.57 -24.89
CA GLN A 629 -0.74 -14.96 -25.32
C GLN A 629 -2.07 -15.70 -25.54
N GLU A 630 -3.06 -15.40 -24.72
CA GLU A 630 -4.28 -16.17 -24.58
C GLU A 630 -5.57 -15.35 -24.76
N ASN A 631 -5.47 -14.05 -25.00
CA ASN A 631 -6.62 -13.13 -25.02
C ASN A 631 -7.54 -13.32 -23.80
N HIS A 632 -6.92 -13.43 -22.62
CA HIS A 632 -7.60 -13.63 -21.34
C HIS A 632 -6.97 -12.71 -20.28
N LEU A 633 -7.71 -11.69 -19.81
CA LEU A 633 -7.25 -10.78 -18.77
C LEU A 633 -7.85 -11.16 -17.42
N ARG A 634 -7.03 -11.68 -16.52
CA ARG A 634 -7.48 -12.03 -15.15
C ARG A 634 -7.28 -10.93 -14.11
N TRP A 635 -7.05 -9.69 -14.52
CA TRP A 635 -7.01 -8.54 -13.61
C TRP A 635 -8.37 -8.39 -12.91
N ASP A 636 -8.37 -8.22 -11.56
CA ASP A 636 -9.59 -8.00 -10.79
C ASP A 636 -9.75 -6.50 -10.52
N SER A 637 -10.79 -5.90 -11.08
CA SER A 637 -11.11 -4.49 -10.93
C SER A 637 -11.95 -4.17 -9.68
N LEU A 638 -12.03 -5.06 -8.71
CA LEU A 638 -12.81 -4.83 -7.49
C LEU A 638 -12.39 -3.52 -6.78
N GLY A 639 -11.07 -3.24 -6.71
CA GLY A 639 -10.58 -1.98 -6.14
C GLY A 639 -11.11 -0.73 -6.86
N GLU A 640 -11.27 -0.82 -8.18
CA GLU A 640 -11.85 0.26 -9.00
C GLU A 640 -13.34 0.45 -8.70
N PHE A 641 -14.09 -0.65 -8.54
CA PHE A 641 -15.52 -0.58 -8.20
C PHE A 641 -15.72 0.09 -6.84
N LEU A 642 -14.90 -0.26 -5.86
CA LEU A 642 -14.94 0.31 -4.52
C LEU A 642 -14.54 1.79 -4.52
N ALA A 643 -13.48 2.15 -5.25
CA ALA A 643 -13.03 3.54 -5.39
C ALA A 643 -14.08 4.42 -6.09
N LEU A 644 -14.74 3.89 -7.12
CA LEU A 644 -15.81 4.59 -7.84
C LEU A 644 -17.01 4.89 -6.93
N ALA A 645 -17.43 3.92 -6.10
CA ALA A 645 -18.54 4.11 -5.18
C ALA A 645 -18.26 5.26 -4.19
N VAL A 646 -17.08 5.28 -3.56
CA VAL A 646 -16.73 6.38 -2.63
C VAL A 646 -16.43 7.70 -3.33
N SER A 647 -16.02 7.69 -4.60
CA SER A 647 -15.90 8.89 -5.43
C SER A 647 -17.26 9.55 -5.68
N PHE A 648 -18.31 8.78 -5.96
CA PHE A 648 -19.67 9.27 -6.05
C PHE A 648 -20.21 9.76 -4.70
N GLU A 649 -19.95 9.07 -3.59
CA GLU A 649 -20.30 9.49 -2.24
C GLU A 649 -19.64 10.86 -1.90
N HIS A 650 -18.38 11.03 -2.26
CA HIS A 650 -17.66 12.29 -2.11
C HIS A 650 -18.33 13.42 -2.91
N LEU A 651 -18.70 13.20 -4.18
CA LEU A 651 -19.41 14.18 -4.98
C LEU A 651 -20.77 14.53 -4.37
N ALA A 652 -21.54 13.54 -3.93
CA ALA A 652 -22.82 13.77 -3.27
C ALA A 652 -22.66 14.69 -2.06
N THR A 653 -21.65 14.45 -1.25
CA THR A 653 -21.38 15.23 -0.03
C THR A 653 -20.87 16.64 -0.34
N THR A 654 -19.98 16.79 -1.31
CA THR A 654 -19.29 18.07 -1.58
C THR A 654 -20.10 18.99 -2.51
N THR A 655 -20.91 18.44 -3.41
CA THR A 655 -21.69 19.21 -4.39
C THR A 655 -23.19 19.21 -4.12
N GLY A 656 -23.67 18.38 -3.18
CA GLY A 656 -25.11 18.19 -2.94
C GLY A 656 -25.83 17.40 -4.03
N ASN A 657 -25.11 16.67 -4.89
CA ASN A 657 -25.68 15.87 -5.97
C ASN A 657 -26.32 14.58 -5.43
N ALA A 658 -27.63 14.59 -5.21
CA ALA A 658 -28.39 13.47 -4.68
C ALA A 658 -28.32 12.22 -5.58
N ARG A 659 -28.26 12.38 -6.93
CA ARG A 659 -28.14 11.26 -7.86
C ARG A 659 -26.80 10.56 -7.75
N ALA A 660 -25.73 11.30 -7.47
CA ALA A 660 -24.42 10.71 -7.19
C ALA A 660 -24.47 9.81 -5.95
N GLN A 661 -25.23 10.17 -4.91
CA GLN A 661 -25.43 9.30 -3.74
C GLN A 661 -26.18 8.01 -4.13
N VAL A 662 -27.23 8.11 -4.95
CA VAL A 662 -27.94 6.92 -5.45
C VAL A 662 -27.03 6.01 -6.25
N LEU A 663 -26.15 6.58 -7.11
CA LEU A 663 -25.14 5.80 -7.83
C LEU A 663 -24.17 5.09 -6.88
N ALA A 664 -23.70 5.77 -5.83
CA ALA A 664 -22.79 5.22 -4.84
C ALA A 664 -23.41 4.03 -4.09
N ASP A 665 -24.59 4.22 -3.52
CA ASP A 665 -25.29 3.22 -2.72
C ASP A 665 -25.68 1.98 -3.53
N THR A 666 -26.13 2.19 -4.78
CA THR A 666 -26.49 1.09 -5.67
C THR A 666 -25.26 0.33 -6.16
N LEU A 667 -24.12 1.01 -6.38
CA LEU A 667 -22.87 0.38 -6.77
C LEU A 667 -22.29 -0.49 -5.63
N ASP A 668 -22.35 -0.05 -4.37
CA ASP A 668 -21.91 -0.88 -3.24
C ASP A 668 -22.78 -2.14 -3.12
N ARG A 669 -24.11 -2.03 -3.24
CA ARG A 669 -24.99 -3.20 -3.25
C ARG A 669 -24.72 -4.14 -4.43
N ALA A 670 -24.51 -3.60 -5.62
CA ALA A 670 -24.15 -4.37 -6.81
C ALA A 670 -22.83 -5.11 -6.63
N THR A 671 -21.82 -4.44 -6.01
CA THR A 671 -20.54 -5.05 -5.68
C THR A 671 -20.72 -6.20 -4.68
N GLY A 672 -21.61 -6.07 -3.71
CA GLY A 672 -21.99 -7.16 -2.81
C GLY A 672 -22.53 -8.37 -3.55
N THR A 673 -23.48 -8.18 -4.48
CA THR A 673 -24.02 -9.26 -5.33
C THR A 673 -22.95 -9.88 -6.22
N PHE A 674 -22.10 -9.03 -6.84
CA PHE A 674 -20.97 -9.46 -7.66
C PHE A 674 -20.02 -10.41 -6.91
N LEU A 675 -19.70 -10.10 -5.66
CA LEU A 675 -18.85 -10.92 -4.82
C LEU A 675 -19.55 -12.25 -4.45
N LEU A 676 -20.80 -12.21 -4.02
CA LEU A 676 -21.57 -13.39 -3.63
C LEU A 676 -21.77 -14.36 -4.78
N ASP A 677 -21.99 -13.86 -6.00
CA ASP A 677 -22.15 -14.65 -7.22
C ASP A 677 -20.80 -15.07 -7.82
N ASN A 678 -19.68 -14.75 -7.15
CA ASN A 678 -18.32 -15.14 -7.54
C ASN A 678 -17.96 -14.72 -8.97
N LYS A 679 -18.23 -13.46 -9.33
CA LYS A 679 -18.04 -12.91 -10.68
C LYS A 679 -16.67 -12.26 -10.90
N SER A 680 -15.72 -12.39 -9.95
CA SER A 680 -14.32 -12.03 -10.16
C SER A 680 -13.66 -12.86 -11.28
N PRO A 681 -12.65 -12.30 -11.97
CA PRO A 681 -11.97 -12.98 -13.07
C PRO A 681 -11.37 -14.32 -12.65
N LYS A 682 -11.49 -15.32 -13.52
CA LYS A 682 -10.94 -16.67 -13.31
C LYS A 682 -9.57 -16.78 -13.96
N ARG A 683 -8.86 -17.86 -13.66
CA ARG A 683 -7.47 -18.05 -14.09
C ARG A 683 -7.32 -18.60 -15.50
N LYS A 684 -8.31 -19.34 -16.01
CA LYS A 684 -8.18 -20.16 -17.21
C LYS A 684 -8.94 -19.58 -18.39
N VAL A 685 -8.38 -19.74 -19.58
CA VAL A 685 -9.08 -19.53 -20.85
C VAL A 685 -10.38 -20.33 -20.89
N GLY A 686 -11.43 -19.74 -21.46
CA GLY A 686 -12.78 -20.31 -21.49
C GLY A 686 -13.59 -20.05 -20.21
N GLU A 687 -13.00 -19.40 -19.21
CA GLU A 687 -13.69 -18.92 -18.01
C GLU A 687 -13.85 -17.39 -18.04
N LEU A 688 -14.64 -16.85 -17.10
CA LEU A 688 -14.86 -15.41 -16.95
C LEU A 688 -13.55 -14.67 -16.73
N ASP A 689 -13.27 -13.65 -17.52
CA ASP A 689 -12.15 -12.75 -17.35
C ASP A 689 -12.58 -11.34 -16.89
N ASN A 690 -11.66 -10.37 -16.90
CA ASN A 690 -11.90 -8.99 -16.49
C ASN A 690 -13.09 -8.35 -17.23
N ARG A 691 -13.20 -8.57 -18.55
CA ARG A 691 -14.28 -8.01 -19.39
C ARG A 691 -15.66 -8.53 -18.96
N GLY A 692 -15.74 -9.83 -18.71
CA GLY A 692 -16.96 -10.45 -18.21
C GLY A 692 -17.32 -10.01 -16.80
N SER A 693 -16.33 -9.76 -15.95
CA SER A 693 -16.54 -9.19 -14.62
C SER A 693 -17.15 -7.79 -14.69
N HIS A 694 -16.68 -6.94 -15.60
CA HIS A 694 -17.25 -5.61 -15.84
C HIS A 694 -18.71 -5.69 -16.34
N TYR A 695 -19.00 -6.64 -17.21
CA TYR A 695 -20.39 -6.91 -17.64
C TYR A 695 -21.29 -7.26 -16.45
N TYR A 696 -20.87 -8.19 -15.59
CA TYR A 696 -21.69 -8.58 -14.45
C TYR A 696 -21.88 -7.45 -13.45
N LEU A 697 -20.84 -6.64 -13.19
CA LEU A 697 -21.00 -5.44 -12.36
C LEU A 697 -22.02 -4.48 -12.97
N ALA A 698 -21.91 -4.15 -14.25
CA ALA A 698 -22.84 -3.26 -14.95
C ALA A 698 -24.29 -3.79 -14.88
N LYS A 699 -24.48 -5.09 -15.08
CA LYS A 699 -25.77 -5.77 -14.95
C LYS A 699 -26.36 -5.60 -13.54
N TYR A 700 -25.61 -5.94 -12.51
CA TYR A 700 -26.08 -5.84 -11.13
C TYR A 700 -26.30 -4.39 -10.71
N TRP A 701 -25.44 -3.47 -11.14
CA TRP A 701 -25.59 -2.03 -10.86
C TRP A 701 -26.85 -1.46 -11.53
N ALA A 702 -27.10 -1.78 -12.79
CA ALA A 702 -28.35 -1.42 -13.48
C ALA A 702 -29.59 -2.00 -12.79
N GLN A 703 -29.52 -3.26 -12.30
CA GLN A 703 -30.60 -3.89 -11.56
C GLN A 703 -30.88 -3.18 -10.21
N GLU A 704 -29.85 -2.79 -9.49
CA GLU A 704 -30.00 -2.04 -8.23
C GLU A 704 -30.54 -0.63 -8.48
N LEU A 705 -30.09 0.04 -9.54
CA LEU A 705 -30.62 1.34 -9.97
C LEU A 705 -32.10 1.26 -10.40
N ALA A 706 -32.50 0.20 -11.09
CA ALA A 706 -33.88 -0.01 -11.48
C ALA A 706 -34.82 -0.31 -10.29
N LYS A 707 -34.31 -0.84 -9.19
CA LYS A 707 -35.09 -1.25 -7.99
C LYS A 707 -35.18 -0.16 -6.93
N GLN A 708 -34.29 0.83 -6.94
CA GLN A 708 -34.28 1.87 -5.90
C GLN A 708 -35.50 2.77 -5.99
N ASN A 709 -35.84 3.43 -4.86
CA ASN A 709 -37.02 4.31 -4.74
C ASN A 709 -36.64 5.75 -4.44
N ASP A 710 -35.36 6.10 -4.44
CA ASP A 710 -34.86 7.42 -4.07
C ASP A 710 -34.96 8.41 -5.25
N ASP A 711 -34.82 7.92 -6.50
CA ASP A 711 -35.00 8.69 -7.74
C ASP A 711 -35.75 7.86 -8.79
N ALA A 712 -37.02 8.20 -9.00
CA ALA A 712 -37.90 7.48 -9.92
C ALA A 712 -37.50 7.64 -11.40
N GLU A 713 -36.87 8.76 -11.79
CA GLU A 713 -36.37 8.96 -13.15
C GLU A 713 -35.18 8.08 -13.45
N LEU A 714 -34.22 7.99 -12.51
CA LEU A 714 -33.11 7.06 -12.61
C LEU A 714 -33.61 5.60 -12.65
N ALA A 715 -34.55 5.22 -11.80
CA ALA A 715 -35.13 3.89 -11.80
C ALA A 715 -35.74 3.54 -13.13
N ALA A 716 -36.51 4.48 -13.74
CA ALA A 716 -37.13 4.31 -15.06
C ALA A 716 -36.07 4.17 -16.18
N ALA A 717 -35.05 5.03 -16.19
CA ALA A 717 -33.95 4.98 -17.16
C ALA A 717 -33.21 3.63 -17.14
N PHE A 718 -32.93 3.13 -15.94
CA PHE A 718 -32.20 1.87 -15.79
C PHE A 718 -33.04 0.59 -15.92
N SER A 719 -34.37 0.67 -15.89
CA SER A 719 -35.23 -0.51 -16.03
C SER A 719 -35.04 -1.21 -17.38
N ALA A 720 -35.00 -0.45 -18.48
CA ALA A 720 -34.76 -1.01 -19.81
C ALA A 720 -33.34 -1.56 -19.98
N VAL A 721 -32.34 -0.89 -19.41
CA VAL A 721 -30.94 -1.31 -19.44
C VAL A 721 -30.75 -2.62 -18.65
N ALA A 722 -31.32 -2.71 -17.44
CA ALA A 722 -31.29 -3.90 -16.60
C ALA A 722 -31.95 -5.11 -17.28
N GLU A 723 -33.09 -4.89 -17.93
CA GLU A 723 -33.77 -5.93 -18.71
C GLU A 723 -32.90 -6.38 -19.92
N ALA A 724 -32.34 -5.42 -20.66
CA ALA A 724 -31.51 -5.72 -21.83
C ALA A 724 -30.23 -6.46 -21.45
N LEU A 725 -29.53 -6.04 -20.39
CA LEU A 725 -28.34 -6.75 -19.88
C LEU A 725 -28.68 -8.16 -19.38
N THR A 726 -29.85 -8.33 -18.75
CA THR A 726 -30.28 -9.63 -18.23
C THR A 726 -30.70 -10.59 -19.35
N SER A 727 -31.52 -10.12 -20.30
CA SER A 727 -32.04 -10.97 -21.38
C SER A 727 -30.99 -11.37 -22.42
N ASN A 728 -29.91 -10.59 -22.54
CA ASN A 728 -28.81 -10.88 -23.47
C ASN A 728 -27.55 -11.48 -22.80
N GLU A 729 -27.66 -11.95 -21.56
CA GLU A 729 -26.50 -12.51 -20.81
C GLU A 729 -25.75 -13.59 -21.59
N GLU A 730 -26.46 -14.58 -22.11
CA GLU A 730 -25.86 -15.68 -22.87
C GLU A 730 -25.07 -15.15 -24.09
N THR A 731 -25.63 -14.20 -24.83
CA THR A 731 -25.01 -13.62 -26.01
C THR A 731 -23.75 -12.84 -25.63
N ILE A 732 -23.84 -11.98 -24.63
CA ILE A 732 -22.72 -11.12 -24.17
C ILE A 732 -21.57 -11.98 -23.66
N VAL A 733 -21.88 -12.98 -22.84
CA VAL A 733 -20.86 -13.90 -22.30
C VAL A 733 -20.24 -14.74 -23.42
N ALA A 734 -21.02 -15.22 -24.36
CA ALA A 734 -20.51 -15.99 -25.51
C ALA A 734 -19.58 -15.15 -26.40
N GLU A 735 -19.91 -13.88 -26.67
CA GLU A 735 -19.04 -12.93 -27.40
C GLU A 735 -17.69 -12.72 -26.69
N MET A 736 -17.69 -12.60 -25.36
CA MET A 736 -16.47 -12.41 -24.55
C MET A 736 -15.61 -13.68 -24.47
N LEU A 737 -16.22 -14.83 -24.28
CA LEU A 737 -15.51 -16.10 -24.21
C LEU A 737 -15.00 -16.54 -25.59
N GLY A 738 -15.74 -16.22 -26.64
CA GLY A 738 -15.43 -16.63 -28.01
C GLY A 738 -14.14 -16.04 -28.59
N VAL A 739 -13.63 -14.96 -28.05
CA VAL A 739 -12.38 -14.33 -28.49
C VAL A 739 -11.15 -14.87 -27.75
N GLN A 740 -11.33 -15.62 -26.67
CA GLN A 740 -10.23 -16.13 -25.84
C GLN A 740 -9.49 -17.30 -26.52
N GLY A 741 -8.28 -17.60 -26.08
CA GLY A 741 -7.47 -18.73 -26.51
C GLY A 741 -6.57 -18.47 -27.70
N SER A 742 -6.49 -17.26 -28.22
CA SER A 742 -5.60 -16.87 -29.32
C SER A 742 -4.77 -15.64 -28.95
N PRO A 743 -3.50 -15.56 -29.40
CA PRO A 743 -2.67 -14.38 -29.16
C PRO A 743 -3.29 -13.12 -29.76
N VAL A 744 -3.05 -11.98 -29.09
CA VAL A 744 -3.46 -10.65 -29.57
C VAL A 744 -2.28 -9.69 -29.63
N ASP A 745 -2.37 -8.71 -30.54
CA ASP A 745 -1.41 -7.64 -30.70
C ASP A 745 -2.03 -6.31 -30.25
N LEU A 746 -1.44 -5.70 -29.23
CA LEU A 746 -1.85 -4.38 -28.72
C LEU A 746 -1.05 -3.23 -29.34
N GLY A 747 -0.06 -3.51 -30.21
CA GLY A 747 0.78 -2.51 -30.83
C GLY A 747 1.82 -1.83 -29.91
N GLY A 748 1.99 -2.31 -28.68
CA GLY A 748 2.97 -1.83 -27.68
C GLY A 748 2.63 -2.32 -26.28
N TYR A 749 3.61 -2.25 -25.38
CA TYR A 749 3.46 -2.58 -23.97
C TYR A 749 3.24 -1.35 -23.09
N TYR A 750 4.14 -0.35 -23.24
CA TYR A 750 4.09 0.89 -22.46
C TYR A 750 3.12 1.92 -23.05
N ARG A 751 2.92 1.89 -24.35
CA ARG A 751 1.98 2.74 -25.07
C ARG A 751 1.23 1.93 -26.14
N PRO A 752 0.23 1.15 -25.77
CA PRO A 752 -0.57 0.40 -26.74
C PRO A 752 -1.25 1.31 -27.76
N ASP A 753 -1.57 0.74 -28.94
CA ASP A 753 -2.46 1.38 -29.88
C ASP A 753 -3.89 1.38 -29.31
N ALA A 754 -4.49 2.54 -29.19
CA ALA A 754 -5.79 2.71 -28.53
C ALA A 754 -6.91 1.92 -29.24
N ALA A 755 -6.93 1.91 -30.58
CA ALA A 755 -7.95 1.20 -31.34
C ALA A 755 -7.81 -0.32 -31.21
N LYS A 756 -6.57 -0.83 -31.18
CA LYS A 756 -6.32 -2.26 -30.93
C LYS A 756 -6.69 -2.66 -29.50
N ALA A 757 -6.32 -1.85 -28.51
CA ALA A 757 -6.64 -2.10 -27.11
C ALA A 757 -8.17 -2.09 -26.89
N GLU A 758 -8.88 -1.13 -27.47
CA GLU A 758 -10.35 -1.05 -27.42
C GLU A 758 -10.99 -2.29 -28.07
N ALA A 759 -10.56 -2.67 -29.25
CA ALA A 759 -11.10 -3.85 -29.94
C ALA A 759 -10.90 -5.14 -29.13
N VAL A 760 -9.76 -5.30 -28.47
CA VAL A 760 -9.47 -6.45 -27.60
C VAL A 760 -10.29 -6.41 -26.31
N MET A 761 -10.43 -5.24 -25.70
CA MET A 761 -11.07 -5.11 -24.39
C MET A 761 -12.60 -4.91 -24.43
N ARG A 762 -13.18 -4.64 -25.61
CA ARG A 762 -14.62 -4.47 -25.82
C ARG A 762 -15.19 -5.40 -26.91
N PRO A 763 -14.98 -6.73 -26.80
CA PRO A 763 -15.36 -7.66 -27.88
C PRO A 763 -16.88 -7.91 -28.01
N SER A 764 -17.67 -7.56 -26.97
CA SER A 764 -19.11 -7.77 -27.01
C SER A 764 -19.83 -6.60 -27.67
N ALA A 765 -20.23 -6.77 -28.93
CA ALA A 765 -21.04 -5.78 -29.65
C ALA A 765 -22.37 -5.51 -28.92
N LYS A 766 -22.97 -6.56 -28.33
CA LYS A 766 -24.27 -6.45 -27.65
C LYS A 766 -24.16 -5.63 -26.35
N LEU A 767 -23.10 -5.83 -25.55
CA LEU A 767 -22.87 -4.99 -24.36
C LEU A 767 -22.66 -3.53 -24.76
N ASN A 768 -21.83 -3.27 -25.77
CA ASN A 768 -21.57 -1.91 -26.25
C ASN A 768 -22.85 -1.21 -26.73
N GLU A 769 -23.72 -1.92 -27.43
CA GLU A 769 -25.03 -1.41 -27.87
C GLU A 769 -25.91 -1.01 -26.67
N VAL A 770 -26.02 -1.89 -25.66
CA VAL A 770 -26.86 -1.63 -24.49
C VAL A 770 -26.34 -0.43 -23.68
N VAL A 771 -25.02 -0.37 -23.42
CA VAL A 771 -24.40 0.73 -22.66
C VAL A 771 -24.59 2.07 -23.40
N ALA A 772 -24.49 2.09 -24.72
CA ALA A 772 -24.68 3.29 -25.54
C ALA A 772 -26.11 3.87 -25.47
N THR A 773 -27.10 3.14 -24.97
CA THR A 773 -28.48 3.65 -24.82
C THR A 773 -28.63 4.65 -23.67
N LEU A 774 -27.63 4.75 -22.78
CA LEU A 774 -27.62 5.72 -21.67
C LEU A 774 -27.01 7.09 -22.06
N ASN A 775 -26.33 7.20 -23.20
CA ASN A 775 -25.65 8.39 -23.69
C ASN A 775 -26.53 9.26 -24.59
#